data_6629f80fba6721650a25c12106a5f9fc
#
_entry.id   6629f80fba6721650a25c12106a5f9fc
#
_cell.length_a   1.000
_cell.length_b   1.000
_cell.length_c   1.000
_cell.angle_alpha   90.00
_cell.angle_beta   90.00
_cell.angle_gamma   90.00
#
_symmetry.space_group_name_H-M   'P 1'
#
loop_
_entity.id
_entity.type
_entity.pdbx_description
1 polymer ?
#
loop_
_entity_poly.entity_id
_entity_poly.type
_entity_poly.pdbx_seq_one_letter_code
_entity_poly.pdbx_strand_id
1 'polypeptide(L)'
;STPIKSSAASDVYKRQPYVVVFYVVNKCTWLYQYCRGSTVVDRLMVLLMNYPLAFKKLLPSMKLKSLVAGTIAAVGIWAVVYFKGKNGKKFRQGEEYGSARWGNEKDIAPFIDPVFENNILLTQTERLTMNSRPKKPKYARNKNVIVIGGSGSGKTRFYVKPQLMQMPDNVSFVVTDPKGTIIVECGKMLARGTPKKDKNGKILRDKNGRVVMAPYKIKVLNTINFAKSMHYNPFHYIRSEKDILKLVNTIMVNTKGEGEKSSEDFWTKAERLLYCALIGYIYYEAPEEEQNFSTLLEFINASETREEDEEFKNAVDLLFEELERDEPNHFAVRQYKKYKLAAGKTAKSILISCGARLAPFDIAELRELTSYDEMELDMIGDQRTALFIVISDTDDTFNFVVAMMYSQLFNLLCDRADDVHHGRLPYHVRILCDEFANIGQIPKFDKLIATIRSREISASIILQSQSQLKTIYKDAAETITGNCDTMLFLGGKESTTLKEISETLGKETIDLYNTSDTRGQSRSYGLNYQKTGKELMSRDELAVMDGNKCILQLRGVRPFYSDKFDITKHKRYKQLSDYDKKNEFHVEEYMKHQMEVRLDPEEQFDLYMYEGSELEKQSNSENEGTEHVT
;
A
#
# COMPACT_ATOMS: atom_id res chain seq x y z
N SER A 1 -17.15 35.29 11.77
CA SER A 1 -16.18 36.32 12.22
C SER A 1 -15.75 36.01 13.65
N THR A 2 -14.58 35.45 13.81
CA THR A 2 -13.91 35.28 15.11
C THR A 2 -13.38 36.65 15.55
N PRO A 3 -13.68 37.14 16.76
CA PRO A 3 -13.11 38.36 17.24
C PRO A 3 -11.61 38.18 17.44
N ILE A 4 -10.82 38.98 16.73
CA ILE A 4 -9.38 39.12 16.98
C ILE A 4 -9.25 39.77 18.35
N LYS A 5 -9.00 38.96 19.40
CA LYS A 5 -8.55 39.48 20.68
C LYS A 5 -7.16 40.08 20.42
N SER A 6 -7.08 41.41 20.44
CA SER A 6 -5.81 42.09 20.27
C SER A 6 -4.87 41.67 21.39
N SER A 7 -3.70 41.18 21.06
CA SER A 7 -2.67 40.71 22.02
C SER A 7 -2.30 41.85 22.99
N ALA A 8 -2.38 43.10 22.58
CA ALA A 8 -2.14 44.30 23.36
C ALA A 8 -3.09 44.44 24.56
N ALA A 9 -4.41 44.22 24.39
CA ALA A 9 -5.38 44.36 25.49
C ALA A 9 -5.17 43.25 26.54
N SER A 10 -4.81 42.03 26.13
CA SER A 10 -4.47 40.93 27.05
C SER A 10 -3.20 41.22 27.87
N ASP A 11 -2.21 41.86 27.29
CA ASP A 11 -0.95 42.16 27.97
C ASP A 11 -1.09 43.33 28.95
N VAL A 12 -1.91 44.31 28.68
CA VAL A 12 -2.26 45.39 29.61
C VAL A 12 -2.96 44.83 30.84
N TYR A 13 -3.95 43.94 30.67
CA TYR A 13 -4.68 43.34 31.77
C TYR A 13 -3.80 42.47 32.69
N LYS A 14 -2.81 41.82 32.15
CA LYS A 14 -1.84 41.02 32.92
C LYS A 14 -0.87 41.88 33.73
N ARG A 15 -0.61 43.13 33.36
CA ARG A 15 0.33 44.03 34.03
C ARG A 15 -0.31 44.86 35.12
N GLN A 16 -1.62 45.06 35.13
CA GLN A 16 -2.35 45.88 36.10
C GLN A 16 -2.09 45.54 37.59
N PRO A 17 -2.05 44.25 38.03
CA PRO A 17 -1.79 43.92 39.40
C PRO A 17 -0.44 44.41 39.93
N TYR A 18 0.59 44.40 39.07
CA TYR A 18 1.95 44.80 39.46
C TYR A 18 2.05 46.32 39.64
N VAL A 19 1.38 47.05 38.77
CA VAL A 19 1.28 48.51 38.86
C VAL A 19 0.52 48.95 40.11
N VAL A 20 -0.58 48.28 40.44
CA VAL A 20 -1.35 48.57 41.64
C VAL A 20 -0.51 48.30 42.91
N VAL A 21 0.20 47.19 42.98
CA VAL A 21 1.07 46.84 44.12
C VAL A 21 2.21 47.84 44.27
N PHE A 22 2.89 48.14 43.13
CA PHE A 22 3.90 49.18 43.15
C PHE A 22 3.36 50.48 43.74
N TYR A 23 2.22 50.93 43.23
CA TYR A 23 1.59 52.19 43.67
C TYR A 23 1.24 52.21 45.16
N VAL A 24 0.59 51.15 45.65
CA VAL A 24 0.18 51.05 47.07
C VAL A 24 1.40 51.05 47.96
N VAL A 25 2.40 50.18 47.68
CA VAL A 25 3.60 50.05 48.50
C VAL A 25 4.45 51.37 48.44
N ASN A 26 4.56 51.99 47.31
CA ASN A 26 5.23 53.31 47.18
C ASN A 26 4.59 54.34 48.10
N LYS A 27 3.26 54.44 48.09
CA LYS A 27 2.48 55.39 48.93
C LYS A 27 2.58 55.08 50.42
N CYS A 28 2.47 53.84 50.78
CA CYS A 28 2.61 53.41 52.20
C CYS A 28 4.03 53.66 52.71
N THR A 29 5.07 53.36 51.89
CA THR A 29 6.45 53.63 52.24
C THR A 29 6.74 55.12 52.36
N TRP A 30 6.15 55.95 51.51
CA TRP A 30 6.25 57.39 51.60
C TRP A 30 5.63 57.91 52.93
N LEU A 31 4.44 57.48 53.31
CA LEU A 31 3.82 57.85 54.56
C LEU A 31 4.59 57.37 55.76
N TYR A 32 5.11 56.13 55.76
CA TYR A 32 5.92 55.53 56.84
C TYR A 32 7.15 56.38 57.18
N GLN A 33 7.77 57.10 56.22
CA GLN A 33 8.90 57.97 56.47
C GLN A 33 8.55 59.16 57.32
N TYR A 34 7.27 59.52 57.46
CA TYR A 34 6.76 60.63 58.26
C TYR A 34 6.10 60.17 59.59
N CYS A 35 5.89 58.87 59.74
CA CYS A 35 5.34 58.35 61.00
C CYS A 35 6.41 58.44 62.13
N ARG A 36 6.05 59.13 63.23
CA ARG A 36 6.89 59.23 64.42
C ARG A 36 6.49 58.12 65.41
N GLY A 37 7.45 57.41 65.99
CA GLY A 37 7.26 56.36 66.99
C GLY A 37 8.60 55.86 67.50
N SER A 38 8.65 55.43 68.75
CA SER A 38 9.87 54.93 69.42
C SER A 38 10.28 53.55 68.92
N THR A 39 9.30 52.72 68.51
CA THR A 39 9.52 51.38 67.98
C THR A 39 9.04 51.24 66.53
N VAL A 40 9.45 50.18 65.82
CA VAL A 40 8.95 49.88 64.47
C VAL A 40 7.45 49.57 64.50
N VAL A 41 6.95 48.93 65.57
CA VAL A 41 5.54 48.61 65.78
C VAL A 41 4.73 49.91 65.91
N ASP A 42 5.18 50.90 66.71
CA ASP A 42 4.48 52.18 66.85
C ASP A 42 4.34 52.90 65.51
N ARG A 43 5.41 52.91 64.71
CA ARG A 43 5.37 53.53 63.39
C ARG A 43 4.41 52.81 62.40
N LEU A 44 4.32 51.46 62.52
CA LEU A 44 3.34 50.70 61.71
C LEU A 44 1.90 50.96 62.15
N MET A 45 1.64 51.11 63.47
CA MET A 45 0.34 51.49 63.98
C MET A 45 -0.11 52.87 63.52
N VAL A 46 0.83 53.86 63.59
CA VAL A 46 0.59 55.22 63.06
C VAL A 46 0.34 55.20 61.56
N LEU A 47 1.05 54.35 60.80
CA LEU A 47 0.81 54.15 59.38
C LEU A 47 -0.60 53.58 59.10
N LEU A 48 -1.02 52.55 59.83
CA LEU A 48 -2.32 51.91 59.69
C LEU A 48 -3.46 52.86 60.03
N MET A 49 -3.33 53.72 61.09
CA MET A 49 -4.34 54.70 61.43
C MET A 49 -4.49 55.83 60.39
N ASN A 50 -3.41 56.16 59.72
CA ASN A 50 -3.33 57.29 58.81
C ASN A 50 -3.22 56.88 57.31
N TYR A 51 -3.40 55.60 56.94
CA TYR A 51 -3.16 55.11 55.59
C TYR A 51 -3.97 55.87 54.51
N PRO A 52 -5.21 56.41 54.73
CA PRO A 52 -5.91 57.18 53.71
C PRO A 52 -5.16 58.44 53.32
N LEU A 53 -4.36 59.02 54.21
CA LEU A 53 -3.57 60.21 53.92
C LEU A 53 -2.49 59.96 52.88
N ALA A 54 -1.99 58.71 52.75
CA ALA A 54 -1.08 58.35 51.70
C ALA A 54 -1.63 58.57 50.28
N PHE A 55 -2.92 58.48 50.13
CA PHE A 55 -3.64 58.52 48.83
C PHE A 55 -4.26 59.87 48.52
N LYS A 56 -4.15 60.89 49.38
CA LYS A 56 -4.63 62.26 49.11
C LYS A 56 -3.98 62.89 47.84
N LYS A 57 -2.77 62.56 47.53
CA LYS A 57 -2.11 62.94 46.24
C LYS A 57 -2.12 61.74 45.30
N LEU A 58 -2.63 61.86 44.12
CA LEU A 58 -2.75 60.77 43.15
C LEU A 58 -1.40 60.27 42.62
N LEU A 59 -0.42 61.13 42.40
CA LEU A 59 0.87 60.77 41.84
C LEU A 59 1.75 59.98 42.82
N PRO A 60 2.50 58.95 42.36
CA PRO A 60 3.43 58.21 43.23
C PRO A 60 4.57 59.10 43.74
N SER A 61 5.11 58.75 44.91
CA SER A 61 6.23 59.48 45.48
C SER A 61 7.52 59.21 44.71
N MET A 62 8.24 60.29 44.36
CA MET A 62 9.52 60.23 43.69
C MET A 62 10.72 60.03 44.62
N LYS A 63 10.47 59.86 45.91
CA LYS A 63 11.55 59.60 46.88
C LYS A 63 12.17 58.21 46.62
N LEU A 64 13.50 58.11 46.58
CA LEU A 64 14.24 56.91 46.24
C LEU A 64 13.81 55.70 47.09
N LYS A 65 13.67 55.85 48.41
CA LYS A 65 13.24 54.78 49.31
C LYS A 65 11.82 54.23 48.96
N SER A 66 10.90 55.09 48.56
CA SER A 66 9.52 54.68 48.20
C SER A 66 9.49 54.02 46.84
N LEU A 67 10.31 54.50 45.88
CA LEU A 67 10.43 53.85 44.57
C LEU A 67 11.04 52.45 44.66
N VAL A 68 12.13 52.30 45.42
CA VAL A 68 12.80 50.99 45.61
C VAL A 68 11.87 50.00 46.29
N ALA A 69 11.16 50.39 47.39
CA ALA A 69 10.24 49.52 48.07
C ALA A 69 9.06 49.08 47.18
N GLY A 70 8.48 50.02 46.40
CA GLY A 70 7.42 49.69 45.46
C GLY A 70 7.85 48.74 44.36
N THR A 71 9.08 48.93 43.83
CA THR A 71 9.65 48.06 42.81
C THR A 71 9.95 46.65 43.33
N ILE A 72 10.53 46.53 44.52
CA ILE A 72 10.80 45.23 45.17
C ILE A 72 9.48 44.49 45.38
N ALA A 73 8.43 45.15 45.85
CA ALA A 73 7.13 44.50 46.07
C ALA A 73 6.48 44.06 44.75
N ALA A 74 6.54 44.88 43.72
CA ALA A 74 6.01 44.53 42.39
C ALA A 74 6.76 43.34 41.77
N VAL A 75 8.09 43.34 41.86
CA VAL A 75 8.95 42.21 41.41
C VAL A 75 8.66 40.94 42.24
N GLY A 76 8.48 41.08 43.57
CA GLY A 76 8.16 39.96 44.43
C GLY A 76 6.81 39.30 44.04
N ILE A 77 5.76 40.08 43.84
CA ILE A 77 4.47 39.54 43.33
C ILE A 77 4.62 38.97 41.93
N TRP A 78 5.35 39.62 41.03
CA TRP A 78 5.62 39.07 39.73
C TRP A 78 6.30 37.71 39.82
N ALA A 79 7.33 37.54 40.65
CA ALA A 79 8.02 36.29 40.88
C ALA A 79 7.05 35.21 41.41
N VAL A 80 6.24 35.52 42.42
CA VAL A 80 5.25 34.58 42.96
C VAL A 80 4.25 34.12 41.88
N VAL A 81 3.70 35.05 41.09
CA VAL A 81 2.76 34.73 39.99
C VAL A 81 3.46 33.93 38.89
N TYR A 82 4.68 34.28 38.57
CA TYR A 82 5.50 33.56 37.58
C TYR A 82 5.77 32.11 38.01
N PHE A 83 6.26 31.89 39.23
CA PHE A 83 6.54 30.56 39.74
C PHE A 83 5.25 29.74 39.93
N LYS A 84 4.15 30.35 40.41
CA LYS A 84 2.86 29.69 40.50
C LYS A 84 2.29 29.31 39.14
N GLY A 85 2.49 30.15 38.12
CA GLY A 85 2.11 29.85 36.73
C GLY A 85 2.97 28.77 36.10
N LYS A 86 4.29 28.77 36.37
CA LYS A 86 5.23 27.78 35.85
C LYS A 86 5.01 26.41 36.49
N ASN A 87 4.71 26.35 37.77
CA ASN A 87 4.44 25.13 38.55
C ASN A 87 2.95 24.74 38.58
N GLY A 88 2.10 25.48 37.88
CA GLY A 88 0.68 25.17 37.77
C GLY A 88 0.49 23.84 37.06
N LYS A 89 -0.19 22.87 37.69
CA LYS A 89 -0.58 21.61 37.08
C LYS A 89 -1.38 21.91 35.83
N LYS A 90 -0.93 21.41 34.67
CA LYS A 90 -1.68 21.49 33.42
C LYS A 90 -2.80 20.46 33.46
N PHE A 91 -4.00 20.88 33.78
CA PHE A 91 -5.20 20.05 33.71
C PHE A 91 -5.69 20.05 32.25
N ARG A 92 -5.75 18.86 31.64
CA ARG A 92 -6.42 18.65 30.35
C ARG A 92 -7.84 18.20 30.62
N GLN A 93 -8.76 19.13 30.87
CA GLN A 93 -10.16 18.81 31.13
C GLN A 93 -10.78 18.06 29.95
N GLY A 94 -11.33 16.85 30.25
CA GLY A 94 -11.96 16.00 29.23
C GLY A 94 -11.01 15.17 28.38
N GLU A 95 -9.68 15.27 28.62
CA GLU A 95 -8.64 14.53 27.88
C GLU A 95 -7.62 13.86 28.83
N GLU A 96 -7.98 13.69 30.12
CA GLU A 96 -7.05 13.23 31.15
C GLU A 96 -6.49 11.83 30.87
N TYR A 97 -7.33 10.93 30.32
CA TYR A 97 -7.01 9.54 30.01
C TYR A 97 -6.88 9.27 28.50
N GLY A 98 -7.36 10.17 27.65
CA GLY A 98 -7.28 10.05 26.21
C GLY A 98 -8.15 11.07 25.50
N SER A 99 -7.75 11.45 24.28
CA SER A 99 -8.46 12.42 23.43
C SER A 99 -9.01 11.78 22.15
N ALA A 100 -9.14 10.45 22.11
CA ALA A 100 -9.71 9.75 20.97
C ALA A 100 -11.16 10.20 20.74
N ARG A 101 -11.52 10.35 19.49
CA ARG A 101 -12.88 10.61 19.03
C ARG A 101 -13.05 10.16 17.60
N TRP A 102 -14.26 9.91 17.18
CA TRP A 102 -14.57 9.69 15.78
C TRP A 102 -14.38 10.96 14.96
N GLY A 103 -13.92 10.78 13.71
CA GLY A 103 -13.77 11.83 12.73
C GLY A 103 -15.10 12.32 12.19
N ASN A 104 -15.09 13.49 11.58
CA ASN A 104 -16.24 14.10 10.92
C ASN A 104 -15.84 14.64 9.53
N GLU A 105 -16.81 15.14 8.76
CA GLU A 105 -16.60 15.67 7.42
C GLU A 105 -15.49 16.73 7.33
N LYS A 106 -15.30 17.56 8.37
CA LYS A 106 -14.27 18.60 8.40
C LYS A 106 -12.87 18.01 8.51
N ASP A 107 -12.73 16.86 9.15
CA ASP A 107 -11.45 16.19 9.33
C ASP A 107 -10.94 15.58 8.01
N ILE A 108 -11.84 15.06 7.15
CA ILE A 108 -11.49 14.41 5.87
C ILE A 108 -11.52 15.38 4.67
N ALA A 109 -12.30 16.47 4.72
CA ALA A 109 -12.47 17.40 3.60
C ALA A 109 -11.17 17.87 2.92
N PRO A 110 -10.04 18.13 3.65
CA PRO A 110 -8.79 18.55 3.02
C PRO A 110 -8.12 17.48 2.14
N PHE A 111 -8.55 16.23 2.24
CA PHE A 111 -7.97 15.07 1.55
C PHE A 111 -8.83 14.58 0.38
N ILE A 112 -9.97 15.22 0.13
CA ILE A 112 -10.92 14.87 -0.94
C ILE A 112 -10.64 15.73 -2.17
N ASP A 113 -10.64 15.11 -3.36
CA ASP A 113 -10.64 15.84 -4.63
C ASP A 113 -12.07 16.27 -4.98
N PRO A 114 -12.27 17.50 -5.47
CA PRO A 114 -13.59 17.99 -5.91
C PRO A 114 -14.20 17.13 -7.03
N VAL A 115 -13.37 16.57 -7.91
CA VAL A 115 -13.83 15.66 -8.97
C VAL A 115 -13.95 14.26 -8.37
N PHE A 116 -15.17 13.73 -8.39
CA PHE A 116 -15.48 12.46 -7.74
C PHE A 116 -14.60 11.29 -8.22
N GLU A 117 -14.35 11.21 -9.52
CA GLU A 117 -13.56 10.16 -10.16
C GLU A 117 -12.08 10.18 -9.76
N ASN A 118 -11.55 11.31 -9.34
CA ASN A 118 -10.16 11.47 -8.94
C ASN A 118 -9.90 11.07 -7.49
N ASN A 119 -10.79 10.30 -6.89
CA ASN A 119 -10.66 9.85 -5.52
C ASN A 119 -10.62 8.32 -5.41
N ILE A 120 -9.85 7.84 -4.45
CA ILE A 120 -9.96 6.49 -3.90
C ILE A 120 -11.19 6.46 -3.01
N LEU A 121 -12.15 5.58 -3.29
CA LEU A 121 -13.32 5.37 -2.45
C LEU A 121 -12.94 4.50 -1.26
N LEU A 122 -13.10 5.00 -0.06
CA LEU A 122 -12.75 4.28 1.17
C LEU A 122 -13.99 3.80 1.92
N THR A 123 -14.98 4.67 2.04
CA THR A 123 -16.27 4.39 2.67
C THR A 123 -17.38 5.07 1.88
N GLN A 124 -18.60 5.06 2.36
CA GLN A 124 -19.70 5.77 1.71
C GLN A 124 -19.46 7.29 1.62
N THR A 125 -18.78 7.86 2.61
CA THR A 125 -18.58 9.31 2.74
C THR A 125 -17.12 9.74 2.61
N GLU A 126 -16.18 8.95 3.11
CA GLU A 126 -14.76 9.29 3.12
C GLU A 126 -14.06 8.82 1.82
N ARG A 127 -13.24 9.70 1.29
CA ARG A 127 -12.47 9.50 0.04
C ARG A 127 -11.08 10.10 0.18
N LEU A 128 -10.15 9.60 -0.60
CA LEU A 128 -8.78 10.11 -0.65
C LEU A 128 -8.44 10.52 -2.08
N THR A 129 -8.04 11.77 -2.28
CA THR A 129 -7.60 12.26 -3.60
C THR A 129 -6.47 11.43 -4.20
N MET A 130 -6.54 11.16 -5.51
CA MET A 130 -5.43 10.57 -6.28
C MET A 130 -4.27 11.54 -6.52
N ASN A 131 -4.45 12.85 -6.25
CA ASN A 131 -3.38 13.82 -6.39
C ASN A 131 -2.27 13.57 -5.36
N SER A 132 -1.08 13.19 -5.85
CA SER A 132 0.09 12.91 -5.01
C SER A 132 0.77 14.17 -4.48
N ARG A 133 0.52 15.33 -5.08
CA ARG A 133 1.13 16.64 -4.73
C ARG A 133 0.08 17.72 -4.54
N PRO A 134 -0.69 17.70 -3.43
CA PRO A 134 -1.63 18.77 -3.13
C PRO A 134 -0.89 20.10 -2.88
N LYS A 135 -1.57 21.24 -3.13
CA LYS A 135 -1.00 22.60 -2.94
C LYS A 135 -0.39 22.80 -1.54
N LYS A 136 -0.93 22.13 -0.52
CA LYS A 136 -0.40 22.16 0.85
C LYS A 136 0.22 20.79 1.18
N PRO A 137 1.57 20.67 1.28
CA PRO A 137 2.26 19.40 1.49
C PRO A 137 1.82 18.62 2.74
N LYS A 138 1.33 19.29 3.78
CA LYS A 138 0.80 18.66 5.00
C LYS A 138 -0.39 17.73 4.76
N TYR A 139 -1.09 17.90 3.64
CA TYR A 139 -2.22 17.05 3.23
C TYR A 139 -1.82 15.94 2.26
N ALA A 140 -0.54 15.89 1.87
CA ALA A 140 -0.05 14.80 1.03
C ALA A 140 -0.07 13.47 1.81
N ARG A 141 -0.74 12.47 1.24
CA ARG A 141 -0.78 11.08 1.72
C ARG A 141 -0.30 10.15 0.62
N ASN A 142 0.31 9.04 0.99
CA ASN A 142 0.53 7.98 0.02
C ASN A 142 -0.83 7.35 -0.36
N LYS A 143 -0.85 6.59 -1.44
CA LYS A 143 -2.07 5.96 -1.96
C LYS A 143 -2.10 4.46 -1.64
N ASN A 144 -1.14 4.00 -0.84
CA ASN A 144 -1.13 2.64 -0.36
C ASN A 144 -2.23 2.48 0.70
N VAL A 145 -2.99 1.44 0.54
CA VAL A 145 -4.15 1.11 1.41
C VAL A 145 -4.00 -0.32 1.89
N ILE A 146 -4.16 -0.53 3.18
CA ILE A 146 -4.37 -1.87 3.73
C ILE A 146 -5.86 -2.06 4.02
N VAL A 147 -6.44 -3.11 3.47
CA VAL A 147 -7.84 -3.47 3.67
C VAL A 147 -7.90 -4.80 4.40
N ILE A 148 -8.56 -4.82 5.54
CA ILE A 148 -8.66 -6.02 6.37
C ILE A 148 -10.14 -6.37 6.52
N GLY A 149 -10.47 -7.62 6.20
CA GLY A 149 -11.83 -8.10 6.37
C GLY A 149 -11.91 -9.62 6.29
N GLY A 150 -12.55 -10.23 7.25
CA GLY A 150 -12.75 -11.67 7.30
C GLY A 150 -13.47 -12.22 6.05
N SER A 151 -13.58 -13.54 5.95
CA SER A 151 -14.35 -14.17 4.88
C SER A 151 -15.80 -13.67 4.92
N GLY A 152 -16.37 -13.34 3.76
CA GLY A 152 -17.73 -12.78 3.66
C GLY A 152 -17.89 -11.32 4.07
N SER A 153 -16.82 -10.61 4.48
CA SER A 153 -16.90 -9.16 4.82
C SER A 153 -17.16 -8.24 3.62
N GLY A 154 -17.09 -8.78 2.40
CA GLY A 154 -17.37 -8.07 1.16
C GLY A 154 -16.22 -7.23 0.63
N LYS A 155 -14.96 -7.61 0.87
CA LYS A 155 -13.75 -6.92 0.40
C LYS A 155 -13.83 -6.54 -1.08
N THR A 156 -14.13 -7.49 -1.94
CA THR A 156 -14.27 -7.29 -3.39
C THR A 156 -15.40 -6.33 -3.72
N ARG A 157 -16.60 -6.53 -3.11
CA ARG A 157 -17.81 -5.72 -3.37
C ARG A 157 -17.69 -4.29 -2.88
N PHE A 158 -17.21 -4.09 -1.64
CA PHE A 158 -17.21 -2.77 -1.00
C PHE A 158 -15.92 -1.97 -1.25
N TYR A 159 -14.84 -2.62 -1.71
CA TYR A 159 -13.59 -1.94 -1.97
C TYR A 159 -13.08 -2.14 -3.40
N VAL A 160 -12.80 -3.36 -3.89
CA VAL A 160 -12.14 -3.57 -5.19
C VAL A 160 -12.97 -3.03 -6.35
N LYS A 161 -14.24 -3.49 -6.48
CA LYS A 161 -15.13 -3.03 -7.56
C LYS A 161 -15.34 -1.51 -7.58
N PRO A 162 -15.60 -0.82 -6.44
CA PRO A 162 -15.66 0.63 -6.40
C PRO A 162 -14.41 1.33 -6.97
N GLN A 163 -13.20 0.80 -6.70
CA GLN A 163 -11.99 1.39 -7.28
C GLN A 163 -11.95 1.27 -8.80
N LEU A 164 -12.32 0.10 -9.35
CA LEU A 164 -12.39 -0.11 -10.80
C LEU A 164 -13.47 0.75 -11.46
N MET A 165 -14.58 0.99 -10.78
CA MET A 165 -15.66 1.85 -11.27
C MET A 165 -15.26 3.34 -11.35
N GLN A 166 -14.27 3.79 -10.61
CA GLN A 166 -13.83 5.20 -10.65
C GLN A 166 -13.24 5.57 -12.01
N MET A 167 -12.39 4.75 -12.59
CA MET A 167 -11.80 4.93 -13.93
C MET A 167 -11.30 6.36 -14.20
N PRO A 168 -10.35 6.91 -13.42
CA PRO A 168 -9.74 8.20 -13.73
C PRO A 168 -9.03 8.17 -15.10
N ASP A 169 -8.87 9.33 -15.72
CA ASP A 169 -8.32 9.42 -17.09
C ASP A 169 -6.84 8.99 -17.18
N ASN A 170 -6.09 9.12 -16.10
CA ASN A 170 -4.64 8.87 -16.03
C ASN A 170 -4.25 7.72 -15.07
N VAL A 171 -5.07 6.69 -14.96
CA VAL A 171 -4.82 5.55 -14.07
C VAL A 171 -4.86 4.24 -14.84
N SER A 172 -3.86 3.39 -14.62
CA SER A 172 -3.85 1.98 -14.99
C SER A 172 -4.11 1.11 -13.77
N PHE A 173 -4.66 -0.07 -13.97
CA PHE A 173 -4.96 -1.02 -12.90
C PHE A 173 -4.19 -2.32 -13.08
N VAL A 174 -3.73 -2.89 -11.96
CA VAL A 174 -3.30 -4.28 -11.84
C VAL A 174 -4.14 -4.91 -10.75
N VAL A 175 -4.82 -5.99 -11.04
CA VAL A 175 -5.84 -6.56 -10.15
C VAL A 175 -5.56 -8.04 -9.95
N THR A 176 -5.32 -8.46 -8.70
CA THR A 176 -5.41 -9.89 -8.37
C THR A 176 -6.87 -10.27 -8.25
N ASP A 177 -7.28 -11.32 -8.94
CA ASP A 177 -8.67 -11.80 -8.98
C ASP A 177 -8.73 -13.27 -8.51
N PRO A 178 -9.01 -13.52 -7.22
CA PRO A 178 -8.96 -14.85 -6.63
C PRO A 178 -10.07 -15.80 -7.10
N LYS A 179 -10.67 -15.68 -8.20
CA LYS A 179 -11.70 -16.59 -8.76
C LYS A 179 -11.97 -16.30 -10.23
N GLY A 180 -11.39 -15.26 -10.80
CA GLY A 180 -11.74 -14.78 -12.14
C GLY A 180 -13.10 -14.09 -12.22
N THR A 181 -13.70 -13.73 -11.08
CA THR A 181 -15.03 -13.09 -11.07
C THR A 181 -14.96 -11.60 -11.29
N ILE A 182 -13.88 -10.93 -10.86
CA ILE A 182 -13.73 -9.47 -10.99
C ILE A 182 -13.61 -9.08 -12.46
N ILE A 183 -12.82 -9.84 -13.24
CA ILE A 183 -12.70 -9.57 -14.69
C ILE A 183 -14.01 -9.78 -15.42
N VAL A 184 -14.75 -10.85 -15.13
CA VAL A 184 -16.07 -11.12 -15.74
C VAL A 184 -17.05 -9.99 -15.44
N GLU A 185 -17.04 -9.49 -14.21
CA GLU A 185 -17.99 -8.47 -13.73
C GLU A 185 -17.63 -7.04 -14.15
N CYS A 186 -16.35 -6.71 -14.25
CA CYS A 186 -15.88 -5.34 -14.50
C CYS A 186 -15.20 -5.17 -15.87
N GLY A 187 -14.73 -6.23 -16.50
CA GLY A 187 -13.89 -6.16 -17.71
C GLY A 187 -14.57 -5.43 -18.87
N LYS A 188 -15.84 -5.68 -19.15
CA LYS A 188 -16.59 -5.02 -20.23
C LYS A 188 -16.73 -3.51 -20.03
N MET A 189 -16.90 -3.07 -18.77
CA MET A 189 -16.92 -1.65 -18.41
C MET A 189 -15.54 -1.00 -18.70
N LEU A 190 -14.45 -1.67 -18.33
CA LEU A 190 -13.07 -1.17 -18.57
C LEU A 190 -12.74 -1.17 -20.06
N ALA A 191 -13.08 -2.23 -20.81
CA ALA A 191 -12.89 -2.32 -22.24
C ALA A 191 -13.68 -1.23 -23.00
N ARG A 192 -14.87 -0.84 -22.51
CA ARG A 192 -15.62 0.31 -23.05
C ARG A 192 -14.92 1.64 -22.73
N GLY A 193 -14.33 1.77 -21.56
CA GLY A 193 -13.60 2.93 -21.09
C GLY A 193 -14.50 4.14 -20.73
N THR A 194 -13.87 5.31 -20.79
CA THR A 194 -14.50 6.60 -20.46
C THR A 194 -14.44 7.55 -21.64
N PRO A 195 -15.35 8.55 -21.74
CA PRO A 195 -15.22 9.60 -22.74
C PRO A 195 -13.86 10.29 -22.67
N LYS A 196 -13.14 10.35 -23.79
CA LYS A 196 -11.87 11.06 -23.89
C LYS A 196 -12.11 12.56 -23.79
N LYS A 197 -11.29 13.26 -22.99
CA LYS A 197 -11.37 14.71 -22.78
C LYS A 197 -10.15 15.39 -23.37
N ASP A 198 -10.31 16.63 -23.81
CA ASP A 198 -9.22 17.50 -24.19
C ASP A 198 -8.51 18.11 -22.95
N LYS A 199 -7.46 18.91 -23.18
CA LYS A 199 -6.71 19.59 -22.11
C LYS A 199 -7.56 20.54 -21.25
N ASN A 200 -8.74 20.95 -21.76
CA ASN A 200 -9.68 21.82 -21.07
C ASN A 200 -10.82 21.04 -20.38
N GLY A 201 -10.78 19.70 -20.41
CA GLY A 201 -11.79 18.83 -19.81
C GLY A 201 -13.06 18.65 -20.64
N LYS A 202 -13.10 19.15 -21.90
CA LYS A 202 -14.23 18.98 -22.80
C LYS A 202 -14.18 17.60 -23.50
N ILE A 203 -15.33 16.94 -23.57
CA ILE A 203 -15.45 15.62 -24.23
C ILE A 203 -15.15 15.76 -25.73
N LEU A 204 -14.19 14.97 -26.19
CA LEU A 204 -13.84 14.86 -27.61
C LEU A 204 -14.93 14.11 -28.38
N ARG A 205 -15.21 14.60 -29.60
CA ARG A 205 -16.12 13.95 -30.56
C ARG A 205 -15.40 13.74 -31.88
N ASP A 206 -15.72 12.65 -32.55
CA ASP A 206 -15.24 12.34 -33.89
C ASP A 206 -15.89 13.25 -34.95
N LYS A 207 -15.47 13.06 -36.23
CA LYS A 207 -16.02 13.81 -37.38
C LYS A 207 -17.54 13.60 -37.56
N ASN A 208 -18.09 12.51 -36.99
CA ASN A 208 -19.51 12.14 -37.05
C ASN A 208 -20.28 12.60 -35.81
N GLY A 209 -19.67 13.39 -34.91
CA GLY A 209 -20.27 13.86 -33.66
C GLY A 209 -20.36 12.82 -32.56
N ARG A 210 -19.84 11.59 -32.75
CA ARG A 210 -19.83 10.52 -31.74
C ARG A 210 -18.75 10.80 -30.69
N VAL A 211 -19.02 10.42 -29.44
CA VAL A 211 -18.06 10.56 -28.33
C VAL A 211 -16.91 9.59 -28.56
N VAL A 212 -15.68 10.13 -28.58
CA VAL A 212 -14.46 9.32 -28.61
C VAL A 212 -14.26 8.72 -27.23
N MET A 213 -14.17 7.39 -27.17
CA MET A 213 -13.92 6.65 -25.92
C MET A 213 -12.42 6.42 -25.73
N ALA A 214 -11.98 6.34 -24.48
CA ALA A 214 -10.64 5.94 -24.05
C ALA A 214 -10.77 4.59 -23.30
N PRO A 215 -10.70 3.44 -24.01
CA PRO A 215 -10.75 2.13 -23.40
C PRO A 215 -9.49 1.83 -22.58
N TYR A 216 -9.60 0.84 -21.70
CA TYR A 216 -8.42 0.16 -21.14
C TYR A 216 -8.01 -0.98 -22.07
N LYS A 217 -6.69 -1.14 -22.26
CA LYS A 217 -6.11 -2.35 -22.83
C LYS A 217 -6.21 -3.44 -21.75
N ILE A 218 -7.00 -4.47 -22.00
CA ILE A 218 -7.17 -5.56 -21.02
C ILE A 218 -6.08 -6.60 -21.26
N LYS A 219 -5.41 -6.99 -20.17
CA LYS A 219 -4.43 -8.07 -20.13
C LYS A 219 -4.85 -9.07 -19.07
N VAL A 220 -4.62 -10.35 -19.30
CA VAL A 220 -5.07 -11.42 -18.41
C VAL A 220 -4.00 -12.48 -18.26
N LEU A 221 -3.51 -12.68 -17.02
CA LEU A 221 -2.82 -13.90 -16.62
C LEU A 221 -3.82 -14.75 -15.84
N ASN A 222 -4.01 -16.00 -16.23
CA ASN A 222 -4.94 -16.90 -15.55
C ASN A 222 -4.21 -18.21 -15.19
N THR A 223 -3.94 -18.39 -13.89
CA THR A 223 -3.29 -19.61 -13.38
C THR A 223 -4.28 -20.71 -12.98
N ILE A 224 -5.59 -20.46 -13.09
CA ILE A 224 -6.63 -21.47 -12.86
C ILE A 224 -6.96 -22.21 -14.18
N ASN A 225 -7.04 -21.46 -15.28
CA ASN A 225 -7.36 -22.00 -16.60
C ASN A 225 -6.44 -21.31 -17.62
N PHE A 226 -5.38 -22.00 -18.01
CA PHE A 226 -4.36 -21.46 -18.91
C PHE A 226 -4.92 -21.12 -20.31
N ALA A 227 -5.94 -21.82 -20.78
CA ALA A 227 -6.59 -21.51 -22.06
C ALA A 227 -7.28 -20.12 -22.09
N LYS A 228 -7.51 -19.52 -20.92
CA LYS A 228 -8.06 -18.16 -20.75
C LYS A 228 -7.00 -17.14 -20.37
N SER A 229 -5.74 -17.44 -20.62
CA SER A 229 -4.60 -16.60 -20.26
C SER A 229 -3.88 -16.10 -21.50
N MET A 230 -3.38 -14.88 -21.44
CA MET A 230 -2.32 -14.39 -22.33
C MET A 230 -0.98 -14.91 -21.85
N HIS A 231 -0.02 -15.01 -22.74
CA HIS A 231 1.33 -15.52 -22.46
C HIS A 231 2.15 -14.54 -21.65
N TYR A 232 2.93 -15.08 -20.72
CA TYR A 232 3.84 -14.31 -19.88
C TYR A 232 5.18 -15.02 -19.81
N ASN A 233 6.19 -14.47 -20.47
CA ASN A 233 7.55 -14.99 -20.43
C ASN A 233 8.44 -14.14 -19.53
N PRO A 234 8.87 -14.66 -18.36
CA PRO A 234 9.76 -13.91 -17.47
C PRO A 234 11.13 -13.58 -18.07
N PHE A 235 11.63 -14.34 -19.07
CA PHE A 235 12.90 -14.04 -19.72
C PHE A 235 12.83 -12.77 -20.57
N HIS A 236 11.69 -12.46 -21.17
CA HIS A 236 11.47 -11.24 -21.95
C HIS A 236 11.77 -9.95 -21.15
N TYR A 237 11.67 -9.99 -19.83
CA TYR A 237 11.91 -8.85 -18.93
C TYR A 237 13.31 -8.81 -18.31
N ILE A 238 14.20 -9.71 -18.71
CA ILE A 238 15.62 -9.67 -18.32
C ILE A 238 16.30 -8.61 -19.21
N ARG A 239 16.96 -7.63 -18.59
CA ARG A 239 17.70 -6.57 -19.28
C ARG A 239 19.16 -6.50 -18.82
N SER A 240 19.49 -7.21 -17.76
CA SER A 240 20.82 -7.20 -17.16
C SER A 240 21.04 -8.40 -16.24
N GLU A 241 22.31 -8.66 -15.89
CA GLU A 241 22.70 -9.65 -14.87
C GLU A 241 21.94 -9.46 -13.53
N LYS A 242 21.59 -8.21 -13.18
CA LYS A 242 20.83 -7.92 -11.98
C LYS A 242 19.42 -8.51 -12.02
N ASP A 243 18.80 -8.53 -13.20
CA ASP A 243 17.45 -9.04 -13.36
C ASP A 243 17.45 -10.56 -13.33
N ILE A 244 18.50 -11.22 -13.86
CA ILE A 244 18.73 -12.66 -13.68
C ILE A 244 18.77 -13.00 -12.18
N LEU A 245 19.58 -12.26 -11.40
CA LEU A 245 19.67 -12.47 -9.95
C LEU A 245 18.34 -12.25 -9.22
N LYS A 246 17.53 -11.26 -9.65
CA LYS A 246 16.19 -11.02 -9.08
C LYS A 246 15.22 -12.15 -9.42
N LEU A 247 15.21 -12.61 -10.67
CA LEU A 247 14.36 -13.72 -11.13
C LEU A 247 14.68 -14.99 -10.36
N VAL A 248 15.95 -15.39 -10.33
CA VAL A 248 16.42 -16.56 -9.57
C VAL A 248 16.04 -16.45 -8.09
N ASN A 249 16.24 -15.28 -7.46
CA ASN A 249 15.86 -15.10 -6.06
C ASN A 249 14.35 -15.26 -5.85
N THR A 250 13.51 -14.82 -6.78
CA THR A 250 12.06 -14.95 -6.68
C THR A 250 11.63 -16.41 -6.81
N ILE A 251 12.23 -17.15 -7.73
CA ILE A 251 12.03 -18.61 -7.86
C ILE A 251 12.41 -19.30 -6.54
N MET A 252 13.61 -19.07 -6.04
CA MET A 252 14.14 -19.71 -4.84
C MET A 252 13.29 -19.44 -3.58
N VAL A 253 12.71 -18.26 -3.46
CA VAL A 253 11.87 -17.88 -2.30
C VAL A 253 10.51 -18.57 -2.35
N ASN A 254 9.92 -18.69 -3.55
CA ASN A 254 8.53 -19.15 -3.72
C ASN A 254 8.39 -20.64 -4.05
N THR A 255 9.50 -21.37 -4.28
CA THR A 255 9.50 -22.81 -4.54
C THR A 255 10.18 -23.60 -3.44
N LYS A 256 10.18 -23.09 -2.20
CA LYS A 256 10.69 -23.82 -1.03
C LYS A 256 9.72 -24.92 -0.64
N GLY A 257 10.28 -26.13 -0.37
CA GLY A 257 9.50 -27.22 0.21
C GLY A 257 9.00 -26.91 1.62
N GLU A 258 7.90 -27.55 2.03
CA GLU A 258 7.41 -27.48 3.40
C GLU A 258 8.47 -28.00 4.38
N GLY A 259 8.86 -27.17 5.35
CA GLY A 259 9.84 -27.52 6.38
C GLY A 259 11.29 -27.09 6.10
N GLU A 260 11.61 -26.53 4.94
CA GLU A 260 12.93 -25.94 4.71
C GLU A 260 13.15 -24.73 5.64
N LYS A 261 14.18 -24.82 6.48
CA LYS A 261 14.57 -23.71 7.37
C LYS A 261 14.97 -22.49 6.54
N SER A 262 14.63 -21.31 7.01
CA SER A 262 14.89 -20.04 6.33
C SER A 262 16.37 -19.61 6.27
N SER A 263 17.31 -20.44 6.71
CA SER A 263 18.75 -20.17 6.60
C SER A 263 19.24 -20.51 5.19
N GLU A 264 19.94 -19.56 4.55
CA GLU A 264 20.71 -19.85 3.33
C GLU A 264 21.79 -20.89 3.68
N ASP A 265 21.49 -22.15 3.38
CA ASP A 265 22.44 -23.24 3.49
C ASP A 265 23.30 -23.36 2.21
N PHE A 266 24.25 -24.26 2.25
CA PHE A 266 25.13 -24.56 1.12
C PHE A 266 24.33 -24.93 -0.14
N TRP A 267 23.26 -25.73 0.02
CA TRP A 267 22.45 -26.23 -1.10
C TRP A 267 21.75 -25.10 -1.83
N THR A 268 21.04 -24.23 -1.12
CA THR A 268 20.36 -23.05 -1.68
C THR A 268 21.32 -22.12 -2.44
N LYS A 269 22.54 -21.95 -1.94
CA LYS A 269 23.56 -21.14 -2.62
C LYS A 269 24.04 -21.80 -3.91
N ALA A 270 24.24 -23.12 -3.89
CA ALA A 270 24.70 -23.86 -5.05
C ALA A 270 23.61 -23.94 -6.15
N GLU A 271 22.35 -24.18 -5.78
CA GLU A 271 21.21 -24.10 -6.70
C GLU A 271 21.12 -22.75 -7.38
N ARG A 272 21.28 -21.66 -6.59
CA ARG A 272 21.28 -20.28 -7.13
C ARG A 272 22.39 -20.05 -8.16
N LEU A 273 23.59 -20.60 -7.93
CA LEU A 273 24.68 -20.50 -8.88
C LEU A 273 24.35 -21.21 -10.19
N LEU A 274 23.77 -22.40 -10.13
CA LEU A 274 23.38 -23.15 -11.32
C LEU A 274 22.27 -22.41 -12.10
N TYR A 275 21.21 -21.97 -11.45
CA TYR A 275 20.16 -21.19 -12.11
C TYR A 275 20.71 -19.89 -12.75
N CYS A 276 21.58 -19.17 -12.04
CA CYS A 276 22.20 -17.97 -12.60
C CYS A 276 23.08 -18.27 -13.82
N ALA A 277 23.76 -19.42 -13.82
CA ALA A 277 24.57 -19.87 -14.97
C ALA A 277 23.68 -20.20 -16.17
N LEU A 278 22.68 -21.07 -15.97
CA LEU A 278 21.82 -21.56 -17.05
C LEU A 278 20.94 -20.45 -17.63
N ILE A 279 20.26 -19.66 -16.77
CA ILE A 279 19.44 -18.52 -17.22
C ILE A 279 20.33 -17.46 -17.88
N GLY A 280 21.54 -17.24 -17.37
CA GLY A 280 22.51 -16.32 -17.97
C GLY A 280 22.94 -16.78 -19.35
N TYR A 281 23.23 -18.08 -19.53
CA TYR A 281 23.55 -18.64 -20.84
C TYR A 281 22.39 -18.47 -21.82
N ILE A 282 21.18 -18.88 -21.43
CA ILE A 282 19.99 -18.77 -22.28
C ILE A 282 19.73 -17.30 -22.68
N TYR A 283 19.86 -16.37 -21.77
CA TYR A 283 19.60 -14.95 -22.05
C TYR A 283 20.61 -14.34 -23.05
N TYR A 284 21.89 -14.70 -22.96
CA TYR A 284 22.93 -14.08 -23.80
C TYR A 284 23.18 -14.81 -25.11
N GLU A 285 23.08 -16.15 -25.11
CA GLU A 285 23.53 -16.99 -26.21
C GLU A 285 22.40 -17.66 -27.01
N ALA A 286 21.22 -17.87 -26.38
CA ALA A 286 20.11 -18.50 -27.06
C ALA A 286 19.31 -17.47 -27.92
N PRO A 287 18.73 -17.91 -29.06
CA PRO A 287 17.81 -17.10 -29.85
C PRO A 287 16.56 -16.76 -29.02
N GLU A 288 15.86 -15.67 -29.39
CA GLU A 288 14.74 -15.14 -28.61
C GLU A 288 13.62 -16.17 -28.36
N GLU A 289 13.35 -17.03 -29.34
CA GLU A 289 12.32 -18.09 -29.24
C GLU A 289 12.66 -19.15 -28.20
N GLU A 290 13.95 -19.34 -27.91
CA GLU A 290 14.44 -20.30 -26.91
C GLU A 290 14.66 -19.69 -25.53
N GLN A 291 14.50 -18.37 -25.39
CA GLN A 291 14.63 -17.69 -24.09
C GLN A 291 13.39 -17.90 -23.22
N ASN A 292 13.21 -19.10 -22.66
CA ASN A 292 12.05 -19.49 -21.87
C ASN A 292 12.37 -20.62 -20.86
N PHE A 293 11.36 -21.01 -20.08
CA PHE A 293 11.51 -22.07 -19.06
C PHE A 293 11.61 -23.47 -19.67
N SER A 294 11.11 -23.71 -20.89
CA SER A 294 11.26 -25.02 -21.54
C SER A 294 12.74 -25.30 -21.82
N THR A 295 13.44 -24.33 -22.37
CA THR A 295 14.88 -24.42 -22.61
C THR A 295 15.66 -24.58 -21.28
N LEU A 296 15.27 -23.87 -20.24
CA LEU A 296 15.90 -24.03 -18.91
C LEU A 296 15.76 -25.47 -18.38
N LEU A 297 14.59 -26.09 -18.53
CA LEU A 297 14.37 -27.51 -18.15
C LEU A 297 15.21 -28.46 -18.99
N GLU A 298 15.33 -28.22 -20.31
CA GLU A 298 16.18 -29.01 -21.19
C GLU A 298 17.65 -28.94 -20.76
N PHE A 299 18.15 -27.76 -20.39
CA PHE A 299 19.50 -27.59 -19.85
C PHE A 299 19.70 -28.36 -18.54
N ILE A 300 18.73 -28.31 -17.62
CA ILE A 300 18.80 -29.07 -16.36
C ILE A 300 18.83 -30.58 -16.64
N ASN A 301 17.97 -31.05 -17.54
CA ASN A 301 17.92 -32.47 -17.92
C ASN A 301 19.20 -32.91 -18.65
N ALA A 302 19.77 -32.05 -19.50
CA ALA A 302 21.03 -32.33 -20.20
C ALA A 302 22.28 -32.20 -19.30
N SER A 303 22.13 -31.63 -18.09
CA SER A 303 23.22 -31.50 -17.11
C SER A 303 23.48 -32.80 -16.31
N GLU A 304 23.31 -33.96 -16.93
CA GLU A 304 23.49 -35.25 -16.32
C GLU A 304 24.91 -35.41 -15.71
N THR A 305 25.01 -35.94 -14.48
CA THR A 305 26.29 -36.15 -13.81
C THR A 305 26.46 -37.66 -13.52
N ARG A 306 27.66 -38.20 -13.78
CA ARG A 306 28.02 -39.57 -13.44
C ARG A 306 28.84 -39.59 -12.16
N GLU A 307 28.42 -40.41 -11.19
CA GLU A 307 29.06 -40.49 -9.86
C GLU A 307 30.45 -41.17 -9.91
N GLU A 308 30.64 -42.06 -10.87
CA GLU A 308 31.84 -42.91 -10.98
C GLU A 308 32.90 -42.33 -11.95
N ASP A 309 32.58 -41.25 -12.67
CA ASP A 309 33.46 -40.64 -13.69
C ASP A 309 33.50 -39.14 -13.50
N GLU A 310 34.49 -38.63 -12.78
CA GLU A 310 34.70 -37.20 -12.53
C GLU A 310 35.14 -36.42 -13.79
N GLU A 311 35.65 -37.11 -14.81
CA GLU A 311 36.07 -36.54 -16.09
C GLU A 311 34.92 -36.47 -17.11
N PHE A 312 33.74 -37.07 -16.78
CA PHE A 312 32.58 -37.04 -17.65
C PHE A 312 32.08 -35.61 -17.89
N LYS A 313 31.98 -35.26 -19.15
CA LYS A 313 31.44 -33.96 -19.61
C LYS A 313 30.09 -34.21 -20.28
N ASN A 314 29.05 -33.61 -19.74
CA ASN A 314 27.74 -33.58 -20.37
C ASN A 314 27.65 -32.51 -21.47
N ALA A 315 26.52 -32.46 -22.21
CA ALA A 315 26.33 -31.51 -23.29
C ALA A 315 26.43 -30.03 -22.82
N VAL A 316 25.92 -29.74 -21.63
CA VAL A 316 25.96 -28.40 -21.05
C VAL A 316 27.39 -27.99 -20.67
N ASP A 317 28.21 -28.94 -20.16
CA ASP A 317 29.63 -28.69 -19.89
C ASP A 317 30.37 -28.25 -21.18
N LEU A 318 30.07 -28.89 -22.30
CA LEU A 318 30.71 -28.56 -23.56
C LEU A 318 30.32 -27.17 -24.06
N LEU A 319 29.05 -26.79 -23.92
CA LEU A 319 28.57 -25.43 -24.26
C LEU A 319 29.28 -24.37 -23.43
N PHE A 320 29.39 -24.59 -22.10
CA PHE A 320 30.09 -23.64 -21.23
C PHE A 320 31.61 -23.59 -21.46
N GLU A 321 32.24 -24.70 -21.87
CA GLU A 321 33.65 -24.70 -22.25
C GLU A 321 33.90 -23.96 -23.57
N GLU A 322 32.98 -24.03 -24.52
CA GLU A 322 33.03 -23.27 -25.76
C GLU A 322 32.91 -21.77 -25.47
N LEU A 323 31.87 -21.38 -24.70
CA LEU A 323 31.69 -20.00 -24.30
C LEU A 323 32.86 -19.47 -23.44
N GLU A 324 33.47 -20.30 -22.61
CA GLU A 324 34.66 -19.92 -21.84
C GLU A 324 35.88 -19.64 -22.71
N ARG A 325 36.04 -20.37 -23.82
CA ARG A 325 37.14 -20.11 -24.78
C ARG A 325 36.99 -18.77 -25.47
N ASP A 326 35.75 -18.42 -25.82
CA ASP A 326 35.45 -17.17 -26.52
C ASP A 326 35.38 -15.98 -25.55
N GLU A 327 34.68 -16.14 -24.43
CA GLU A 327 34.48 -15.09 -23.42
C GLU A 327 34.76 -15.60 -21.97
N PRO A 328 36.04 -15.65 -21.53
CA PRO A 328 36.42 -16.20 -20.24
C PRO A 328 35.79 -15.47 -19.03
N ASN A 329 35.37 -14.21 -19.19
CA ASN A 329 34.78 -13.35 -18.16
C ASN A 329 33.24 -13.26 -18.25
N HIS A 330 32.62 -14.05 -19.14
CA HIS A 330 31.17 -14.06 -19.28
C HIS A 330 30.46 -14.37 -17.96
N PHE A 331 29.35 -13.69 -17.68
CA PHE A 331 28.62 -13.84 -16.42
C PHE A 331 28.23 -15.31 -16.13
N ALA A 332 27.63 -15.97 -17.14
CA ALA A 332 27.17 -17.35 -17.02
C ALA A 332 28.34 -18.31 -16.72
N VAL A 333 29.48 -18.17 -17.42
CA VAL A 333 30.69 -18.94 -17.20
C VAL A 333 31.21 -18.80 -15.77
N ARG A 334 31.25 -17.55 -15.25
CA ARG A 334 31.67 -17.30 -13.86
C ARG A 334 30.78 -17.98 -12.81
N GLN A 335 29.45 -18.04 -13.05
CA GLN A 335 28.52 -18.73 -12.15
C GLN A 335 28.67 -20.25 -12.28
N TYR A 336 28.78 -20.75 -13.51
CA TYR A 336 28.94 -22.18 -13.78
C TYR A 336 30.21 -22.76 -13.15
N LYS A 337 31.35 -22.07 -13.31
CA LYS A 337 32.62 -22.47 -12.66
C LYS A 337 32.49 -22.61 -11.15
N LYS A 338 31.78 -21.71 -10.50
CA LYS A 338 31.53 -21.79 -9.04
C LYS A 338 30.64 -22.97 -8.69
N TYR A 339 29.63 -23.28 -9.50
CA TYR A 339 28.79 -24.46 -9.33
C TYR A 339 29.61 -25.75 -9.50
N LYS A 340 30.46 -25.83 -10.51
CA LYS A 340 31.31 -27.02 -10.79
C LYS A 340 32.38 -27.29 -9.72
N LEU A 341 32.56 -26.41 -8.72
CA LEU A 341 33.35 -26.76 -7.53
C LEU A 341 32.66 -27.85 -6.67
N ALA A 342 31.36 -28.04 -6.86
CA ALA A 342 30.64 -29.17 -6.28
C ALA A 342 30.85 -30.41 -7.18
N ALA A 343 31.42 -31.48 -6.64
CA ALA A 343 31.74 -32.66 -7.39
C ALA A 343 30.81 -33.85 -7.06
N GLY A 344 30.69 -34.82 -7.97
CA GLY A 344 30.07 -36.12 -7.79
C GLY A 344 28.65 -36.04 -7.20
N LYS A 345 28.43 -36.74 -6.08
CA LYS A 345 27.10 -36.82 -5.41
C LYS A 345 26.51 -35.48 -5.06
N THR A 346 27.34 -34.50 -4.73
CA THR A 346 26.89 -33.15 -4.40
C THR A 346 26.27 -32.43 -5.60
N ALA A 347 26.92 -32.49 -6.76
CA ALA A 347 26.41 -31.91 -7.99
C ALA A 347 25.08 -32.57 -8.41
N LYS A 348 24.98 -33.89 -8.33
CA LYS A 348 23.75 -34.63 -8.61
C LYS A 348 22.61 -34.24 -7.68
N SER A 349 22.87 -34.06 -6.38
CA SER A 349 21.86 -33.64 -5.41
C SER A 349 21.38 -32.21 -5.71
N ILE A 350 22.26 -31.28 -6.14
CA ILE A 350 21.90 -29.91 -6.55
C ILE A 350 20.99 -29.96 -7.78
N LEU A 351 21.32 -30.77 -8.79
CA LEU A 351 20.51 -30.93 -10.01
C LEU A 351 19.12 -31.47 -9.71
N ILE A 352 19.02 -32.49 -8.86
CA ILE A 352 17.72 -33.04 -8.41
C ILE A 352 16.89 -31.96 -7.71
N SER A 353 17.51 -31.19 -6.84
CA SER A 353 16.83 -30.12 -6.13
C SER A 353 16.36 -29.00 -7.09
N CYS A 354 17.18 -28.61 -8.05
CA CYS A 354 16.78 -27.66 -9.10
C CYS A 354 15.62 -28.20 -9.94
N GLY A 355 15.68 -29.44 -10.40
CA GLY A 355 14.58 -30.08 -11.14
C GLY A 355 13.29 -30.12 -10.32
N ALA A 356 13.37 -30.50 -9.04
CA ALA A 356 12.20 -30.54 -8.16
C ALA A 356 11.53 -29.18 -7.96
N ARG A 357 12.29 -28.08 -7.89
CA ARG A 357 11.74 -26.73 -7.81
C ARG A 357 10.99 -26.28 -9.07
N LEU A 358 11.40 -26.78 -10.23
CA LEU A 358 10.77 -26.49 -11.52
C LEU A 358 9.77 -27.56 -11.97
N ALA A 359 9.49 -28.56 -11.13
CA ALA A 359 8.52 -29.62 -11.44
C ALA A 359 7.13 -29.10 -11.93
N PRO A 360 6.60 -27.95 -11.48
CA PRO A 360 5.38 -27.42 -12.05
C PRO A 360 5.45 -27.18 -13.57
N PHE A 361 6.63 -26.91 -14.13
CA PHE A 361 6.83 -26.74 -15.57
C PHE A 361 6.83 -28.06 -16.37
N ASP A 362 6.69 -29.21 -15.72
CA ASP A 362 6.38 -30.47 -16.41
C ASP A 362 4.99 -30.46 -17.03
N ILE A 363 4.12 -29.54 -16.56
CA ILE A 363 2.80 -29.28 -17.14
C ILE A 363 2.95 -28.53 -18.47
N ALA A 364 2.50 -29.17 -19.57
CA ALA A 364 2.67 -28.63 -20.92
C ALA A 364 2.03 -27.23 -21.08
N GLU A 365 0.85 -27.04 -20.51
CA GLU A 365 0.11 -25.79 -20.58
C GLU A 365 0.84 -24.64 -19.84
N LEU A 366 1.59 -24.94 -18.78
CA LEU A 366 2.40 -23.91 -18.10
C LEU A 366 3.64 -23.56 -18.93
N ARG A 367 4.27 -24.52 -19.58
CA ARG A 367 5.38 -24.23 -20.52
C ARG A 367 4.90 -23.35 -21.68
N GLU A 368 3.75 -23.69 -22.28
CA GLU A 368 3.14 -22.88 -23.33
C GLU A 368 2.85 -21.46 -22.84
N LEU A 369 2.22 -21.33 -21.67
CA LEU A 369 1.95 -20.01 -21.05
C LEU A 369 3.19 -19.12 -20.92
N THR A 370 4.37 -19.74 -20.71
CA THR A 370 5.61 -19.01 -20.46
C THR A 370 6.59 -19.02 -21.65
N SER A 371 6.14 -19.44 -22.82
CA SER A 371 6.98 -19.58 -24.03
C SER A 371 7.32 -18.22 -24.67
N TYR A 372 6.37 -17.30 -24.73
CA TYR A 372 6.57 -15.93 -25.25
C TYR A 372 5.78 -14.91 -24.42
N ASP A 373 5.87 -13.61 -24.71
CA ASP A 373 5.23 -12.57 -23.91
C ASP A 373 4.15 -11.79 -24.66
N GLU A 374 3.01 -11.61 -24.00
CA GLU A 374 1.92 -10.74 -24.44
C GLU A 374 1.55 -9.68 -23.40
N MET A 375 2.18 -9.72 -22.19
CA MET A 375 1.78 -8.87 -21.06
C MET A 375 2.22 -7.43 -21.21
N GLU A 376 3.36 -7.15 -21.83
CA GLU A 376 3.91 -5.80 -21.96
C GLU A 376 3.96 -5.06 -20.61
N LEU A 377 4.51 -5.71 -19.59
CA LEU A 377 4.50 -5.20 -18.20
C LEU A 377 5.13 -3.82 -18.05
N ASP A 378 6.15 -3.54 -18.84
CA ASP A 378 6.86 -2.26 -18.84
C ASP A 378 6.05 -1.10 -19.41
N MET A 379 4.99 -1.40 -20.19
CA MET A 379 4.12 -0.40 -20.83
C MET A 379 2.91 -0.01 -19.96
N ILE A 380 2.67 -0.69 -18.85
CA ILE A 380 1.48 -0.44 -17.99
C ILE A 380 1.48 0.99 -17.41
N GLY A 381 2.67 1.58 -17.21
CA GLY A 381 2.81 2.97 -16.77
C GLY A 381 2.68 4.01 -17.89
N ASP A 382 2.75 3.61 -19.17
CA ASP A 382 2.73 4.47 -20.36
C ASP A 382 1.39 4.44 -21.09
N GLN A 383 0.61 3.38 -20.91
CA GLN A 383 -0.67 3.16 -21.56
C GLN A 383 -1.76 2.92 -20.53
N ARG A 384 -3.00 3.24 -20.88
CA ARG A 384 -4.16 2.94 -20.04
C ARG A 384 -4.49 1.45 -20.07
N THR A 385 -3.93 0.70 -19.14
CA THR A 385 -3.99 -0.75 -19.08
C THR A 385 -4.73 -1.24 -17.84
N ALA A 386 -5.46 -2.36 -17.96
CA ALA A 386 -6.00 -3.11 -16.85
C ALA A 386 -5.52 -4.57 -16.96
N LEU A 387 -4.53 -4.92 -16.14
CA LEU A 387 -4.00 -6.28 -16.02
C LEU A 387 -4.77 -7.01 -14.92
N PHE A 388 -5.38 -8.13 -15.28
CA PHE A 388 -6.01 -9.05 -14.34
C PHE A 388 -5.14 -10.28 -14.15
N ILE A 389 -4.86 -10.60 -12.90
CA ILE A 389 -4.08 -11.78 -12.50
C ILE A 389 -5.02 -12.70 -11.75
N VAL A 390 -5.57 -13.69 -12.46
CA VAL A 390 -6.52 -14.66 -11.92
C VAL A 390 -5.74 -15.78 -11.23
N ILE A 391 -5.97 -15.94 -9.93
CA ILE A 391 -5.30 -16.92 -9.08
C ILE A 391 -6.32 -17.84 -8.40
N SER A 392 -5.89 -19.02 -7.96
CA SER A 392 -6.73 -19.88 -7.12
C SER A 392 -6.78 -19.36 -5.69
N ASP A 393 -7.93 -19.51 -5.03
CA ASP A 393 -8.11 -19.28 -3.59
C ASP A 393 -7.82 -20.52 -2.73
N THR A 394 -7.68 -21.69 -3.36
CA THR A 394 -7.52 -22.99 -2.70
C THR A 394 -6.22 -23.74 -3.04
N ASP A 395 -5.54 -23.34 -4.13
CA ASP A 395 -4.35 -23.99 -4.65
C ASP A 395 -3.24 -22.96 -4.85
N ASP A 396 -2.07 -23.18 -4.28
CA ASP A 396 -0.91 -22.30 -4.31
C ASP A 396 0.21 -22.78 -5.27
N THR A 397 -0.02 -23.88 -5.99
CA THR A 397 0.96 -24.52 -6.88
C THR A 397 1.61 -23.53 -7.86
N PHE A 398 0.85 -22.59 -8.39
CA PHE A 398 1.32 -21.62 -9.41
C PHE A 398 1.58 -20.21 -8.85
N ASN A 399 1.53 -20.02 -7.54
CA ASN A 399 1.74 -18.71 -6.91
C ASN A 399 3.15 -18.15 -7.17
N PHE A 400 4.14 -19.02 -7.42
CA PHE A 400 5.49 -18.57 -7.79
C PHE A 400 5.53 -17.81 -9.12
N VAL A 401 4.68 -18.16 -10.09
CA VAL A 401 4.55 -17.45 -11.39
C VAL A 401 4.00 -16.04 -11.14
N VAL A 402 2.99 -15.96 -10.28
CA VAL A 402 2.38 -14.68 -9.89
C VAL A 402 3.38 -13.79 -9.13
N ALA A 403 4.14 -14.38 -8.21
CA ALA A 403 5.19 -13.66 -7.49
C ALA A 403 6.31 -13.16 -8.42
N MET A 404 6.69 -13.95 -9.44
CA MET A 404 7.64 -13.52 -10.48
C MET A 404 7.10 -12.32 -11.25
N MET A 405 5.84 -12.39 -11.72
CA MET A 405 5.22 -11.29 -12.44
C MET A 405 5.18 -10.01 -11.59
N TYR A 406 4.73 -10.08 -10.33
CA TYR A 406 4.73 -8.90 -9.45
C TYR A 406 6.12 -8.35 -9.16
N SER A 407 7.11 -9.23 -8.96
CA SER A 407 8.50 -8.81 -8.73
C SER A 407 9.04 -8.06 -9.94
N GLN A 408 8.81 -8.58 -11.16
CA GLN A 408 9.22 -7.93 -12.40
C GLN A 408 8.44 -6.64 -12.65
N LEU A 409 7.13 -6.67 -12.49
CA LEU A 409 6.26 -5.49 -12.66
C LEU A 409 6.73 -4.31 -11.82
N PHE A 410 6.93 -4.50 -10.51
CA PHE A 410 7.38 -3.42 -9.64
C PHE A 410 8.74 -2.86 -10.04
N ASN A 411 9.70 -3.75 -10.40
CA ASN A 411 11.01 -3.31 -10.83
C ASN A 411 10.93 -2.54 -12.17
N LEU A 412 10.24 -3.09 -13.17
CA LEU A 412 10.08 -2.47 -14.50
C LEU A 412 9.41 -1.10 -14.40
N LEU A 413 8.33 -0.98 -13.62
CA LEU A 413 7.64 0.30 -13.43
C LEU A 413 8.53 1.33 -12.72
N CYS A 414 9.35 0.90 -11.74
CA CYS A 414 10.29 1.79 -11.08
C CYS A 414 11.40 2.24 -12.02
N ASP A 415 12.02 1.33 -12.76
CA ASP A 415 13.08 1.62 -13.72
C ASP A 415 12.54 2.52 -14.84
N ARG A 416 11.34 2.22 -15.37
CA ARG A 416 10.66 3.05 -16.39
C ARG A 416 10.37 4.46 -15.89
N ALA A 417 9.90 4.59 -14.64
CA ALA A 417 9.67 5.90 -14.04
C ALA A 417 10.96 6.71 -13.91
N ASP A 418 12.05 6.08 -13.44
CA ASP A 418 13.31 6.76 -13.17
C ASP A 418 14.08 7.09 -14.45
N ASP A 419 14.23 6.12 -15.36
CA ASP A 419 15.10 6.25 -16.53
C ASP A 419 14.43 6.97 -17.71
N VAL A 420 13.11 6.74 -17.91
CA VAL A 420 12.39 7.30 -19.08
C VAL A 420 11.58 8.54 -18.71
N HIS A 421 10.92 8.54 -17.55
CA HIS A 421 9.95 9.57 -17.17
C HIS A 421 10.42 10.51 -16.06
N HIS A 422 11.73 10.63 -15.82
CA HIS A 422 12.31 11.57 -14.84
C HIS A 422 11.70 11.43 -13.44
N GLY A 423 11.49 10.19 -13.01
CA GLY A 423 11.03 9.82 -11.68
C GLY A 423 9.52 9.68 -11.51
N ARG A 424 8.70 9.75 -12.59
CA ARG A 424 7.23 9.64 -12.49
C ARG A 424 6.61 9.05 -13.73
N LEU A 425 5.79 8.03 -13.57
CA LEU A 425 4.99 7.48 -14.65
C LEU A 425 3.90 8.45 -15.14
N PRO A 426 3.60 8.50 -16.43
CA PRO A 426 2.50 9.29 -16.99
C PRO A 426 1.13 8.80 -16.54
N TYR A 427 0.95 7.48 -16.39
CA TYR A 427 -0.23 6.88 -15.79
C TYR A 427 0.08 6.41 -14.38
N HIS A 428 -0.78 6.77 -13.41
CA HIS A 428 -0.68 6.24 -12.06
C HIS A 428 -1.08 4.77 -12.08
N VAL A 429 -0.19 3.88 -11.64
CA VAL A 429 -0.48 2.44 -11.61
C VAL A 429 -1.03 2.06 -10.24
N ARG A 430 -2.32 1.69 -10.21
CA ARG A 430 -2.99 1.18 -9.01
C ARG A 430 -3.00 -0.33 -9.00
N ILE A 431 -2.31 -0.90 -8.03
CA ILE A 431 -2.22 -2.34 -7.84
C ILE A 431 -3.20 -2.72 -6.73
N LEU A 432 -4.24 -3.51 -7.07
CA LEU A 432 -5.28 -4.00 -6.17
C LEU A 432 -5.04 -5.48 -5.93
N CYS A 433 -4.35 -5.81 -4.83
CA CYS A 433 -4.01 -7.18 -4.49
C CYS A 433 -5.11 -7.81 -3.64
N ASP A 434 -6.19 -8.30 -4.26
CA ASP A 434 -7.20 -9.06 -3.54
C ASP A 434 -6.63 -10.43 -3.14
N GLU A 435 -6.81 -10.85 -1.89
CA GLU A 435 -6.17 -12.01 -1.26
C GLU A 435 -4.62 -11.98 -1.38
N PHE A 436 -4.00 -10.88 -0.93
CA PHE A 436 -2.55 -10.67 -1.03
C PHE A 436 -1.70 -11.84 -0.49
N ALA A 437 -2.23 -12.59 0.47
CA ALA A 437 -1.55 -13.75 1.01
C ALA A 437 -1.33 -14.88 -0.03
N ASN A 438 -2.15 -14.92 -1.08
CA ASN A 438 -2.10 -15.97 -2.11
C ASN A 438 -1.23 -15.58 -3.32
N ILE A 439 -0.59 -14.41 -3.30
CA ILE A 439 0.30 -13.96 -4.41
C ILE A 439 1.67 -14.65 -4.36
N GLY A 440 2.03 -15.25 -3.21
CA GLY A 440 3.38 -15.66 -2.89
C GLY A 440 4.21 -14.50 -2.31
N GLN A 441 5.47 -14.74 -2.02
CA GLN A 441 6.34 -13.73 -1.44
C GLN A 441 7.03 -12.89 -2.51
N ILE A 442 6.72 -11.60 -2.56
CA ILE A 442 7.44 -10.64 -3.40
C ILE A 442 8.73 -10.22 -2.67
N PRO A 443 9.93 -10.57 -3.18
CA PRO A 443 11.17 -10.26 -2.49
C PRO A 443 11.37 -8.76 -2.27
N LYS A 444 11.78 -8.37 -1.04
CA LYS A 444 12.03 -6.96 -0.66
C LYS A 444 10.82 -6.03 -0.83
N PHE A 445 9.61 -6.55 -0.72
CA PHE A 445 8.37 -5.78 -0.86
C PHE A 445 8.26 -4.64 0.18
N ASP A 446 8.81 -4.83 1.37
CA ASP A 446 8.95 -3.79 2.41
C ASP A 446 9.67 -2.53 1.91
N LYS A 447 10.72 -2.71 1.12
CA LYS A 447 11.49 -1.61 0.50
C LYS A 447 10.74 -1.02 -0.70
N LEU A 448 10.14 -1.87 -1.52
CA LEU A 448 9.38 -1.44 -2.69
C LEU A 448 8.21 -0.54 -2.28
N ILE A 449 7.36 -0.95 -1.33
CA ILE A 449 6.18 -0.19 -0.91
C ILE A 449 6.52 1.18 -0.32
N ALA A 450 7.72 1.33 0.25
CA ALA A 450 8.21 2.61 0.76
C ALA A 450 8.57 3.60 -0.36
N THR A 451 8.98 3.12 -1.52
CA THR A 451 9.57 3.92 -2.61
C THR A 451 8.63 4.19 -3.78
N ILE A 452 7.64 3.32 -4.03
CA ILE A 452 6.75 3.39 -5.20
C ILE A 452 5.90 4.67 -5.27
N ARG A 453 5.61 5.30 -4.12
CA ARG A 453 4.79 6.53 -4.05
C ARG A 453 5.31 7.65 -4.95
N SER A 454 6.62 7.90 -4.97
CA SER A 454 7.22 8.98 -5.75
C SER A 454 7.08 8.78 -7.27
N ARG A 455 6.91 7.54 -7.70
CA ARG A 455 6.85 7.07 -9.09
C ARG A 455 5.44 6.94 -9.65
N GLU A 456 4.43 7.41 -8.91
CA GLU A 456 3.00 7.27 -9.24
C GLU A 456 2.54 5.81 -9.28
N ILE A 457 3.02 5.00 -8.35
CA ILE A 457 2.58 3.63 -8.14
C ILE A 457 1.98 3.53 -6.74
N SER A 458 0.90 2.78 -6.58
CA SER A 458 0.28 2.50 -5.29
C SER A 458 -0.25 1.08 -5.20
N ALA A 459 -0.18 0.51 -4.00
CA ALA A 459 -0.67 -0.82 -3.72
C ALA A 459 -1.82 -0.80 -2.70
N SER A 460 -2.89 -1.51 -2.99
CA SER A 460 -3.95 -1.86 -2.04
C SER A 460 -3.76 -3.31 -1.62
N ILE A 461 -3.29 -3.51 -0.40
CA ILE A 461 -3.03 -4.82 0.19
C ILE A 461 -4.30 -5.28 0.88
N ILE A 462 -4.96 -6.30 0.35
CA ILE A 462 -6.25 -6.78 0.84
C ILE A 462 -6.05 -8.15 1.50
N LEU A 463 -6.42 -8.25 2.77
CA LEU A 463 -6.15 -9.38 3.65
C LEU A 463 -7.43 -9.83 4.38
N GLN A 464 -7.45 -11.06 4.82
CA GLN A 464 -8.49 -11.54 5.75
C GLN A 464 -8.15 -11.18 7.19
N SER A 465 -6.85 -11.15 7.53
CA SER A 465 -6.34 -10.78 8.85
C SER A 465 -4.90 -10.26 8.75
N GLN A 466 -4.45 -9.53 9.74
CA GLN A 466 -3.05 -9.08 9.81
C GLN A 466 -2.05 -10.22 10.02
N SER A 467 -2.47 -11.31 10.65
CA SER A 467 -1.63 -12.49 10.85
C SER A 467 -1.16 -13.11 9.53
N GLN A 468 -1.96 -13.05 8.45
CA GLN A 468 -1.54 -13.51 7.12
C GLN A 468 -0.28 -12.77 6.62
N LEU A 469 -0.22 -11.46 6.79
CA LEU A 469 0.95 -10.68 6.40
C LEU A 469 2.18 -11.03 7.23
N LYS A 470 1.99 -11.23 8.54
CA LYS A 470 3.06 -11.64 9.46
C LYS A 470 3.62 -13.02 9.14
N THR A 471 2.77 -13.96 8.70
CA THR A 471 3.21 -15.31 8.29
C THR A 471 4.16 -15.25 7.11
N ILE A 472 3.88 -14.43 6.09
CA ILE A 472 4.66 -14.37 4.84
C ILE A 472 5.91 -13.49 5.02
N TYR A 473 5.75 -12.30 5.61
CA TYR A 473 6.80 -11.28 5.65
C TYR A 473 7.49 -11.14 7.02
N LYS A 474 7.05 -11.89 8.04
CA LYS A 474 7.62 -11.88 9.39
C LYS A 474 7.76 -10.43 9.92
N ASP A 475 8.96 -10.04 10.36
CA ASP A 475 9.25 -8.70 10.89
C ASP A 475 9.03 -7.58 9.88
N ALA A 476 9.18 -7.86 8.58
CA ALA A 476 8.92 -6.87 7.53
C ALA A 476 7.44 -6.49 7.40
N ALA A 477 6.51 -7.28 7.95
CA ALA A 477 5.07 -7.00 7.93
C ALA A 477 4.73 -5.64 8.56
N GLU A 478 5.38 -5.26 9.67
CA GLU A 478 5.19 -3.95 10.32
C GLU A 478 5.65 -2.80 9.42
N THR A 479 6.76 -2.98 8.71
CA THR A 479 7.25 -1.98 7.74
C THR A 479 6.26 -1.81 6.59
N ILE A 480 5.70 -2.92 6.07
CA ILE A 480 4.71 -2.88 5.00
C ILE A 480 3.44 -2.14 5.47
N THR A 481 2.90 -2.49 6.63
CA THR A 481 1.72 -1.82 7.21
C THR A 481 1.99 -0.35 7.47
N GLY A 482 3.16 -0.01 8.04
CA GLY A 482 3.57 1.37 8.32
C GLY A 482 3.72 2.25 7.07
N ASN A 483 3.93 1.65 5.89
CA ASN A 483 3.98 2.35 4.60
C ASN A 483 2.60 2.46 3.90
N CYS A 484 1.52 2.05 4.56
CA CYS A 484 0.15 2.30 4.12
C CYS A 484 -0.47 3.42 4.96
N ASP A 485 -0.62 4.62 4.37
CA ASP A 485 -1.22 5.77 5.10
C ASP A 485 -2.71 5.53 5.44
N THR A 486 -3.34 4.58 4.80
CA THR A 486 -4.77 4.26 4.97
C THR A 486 -4.95 2.80 5.40
N MET A 487 -5.71 2.59 6.47
CA MET A 487 -6.22 1.27 6.87
C MET A 487 -7.74 1.30 6.85
N LEU A 488 -8.34 0.29 6.20
CA LEU A 488 -9.79 0.08 6.13
C LEU A 488 -10.14 -1.29 6.71
N PHE A 489 -10.86 -1.31 7.82
CA PHE A 489 -11.36 -2.53 8.43
C PHE A 489 -12.83 -2.74 8.10
N LEU A 490 -13.13 -3.85 7.44
CA LEU A 490 -14.47 -4.22 6.97
C LEU A 490 -15.17 -5.24 7.87
N GLY A 491 -14.60 -5.56 9.04
CA GLY A 491 -15.12 -6.55 9.97
C GLY A 491 -14.34 -7.86 9.91
N GLY A 492 -14.29 -8.55 11.04
CA GLY A 492 -13.59 -9.83 11.23
C GLY A 492 -13.60 -10.24 12.68
N LYS A 493 -13.13 -11.47 12.97
CA LYS A 493 -13.11 -12.04 14.33
C LYS A 493 -11.71 -12.43 14.80
N GLU A 494 -10.67 -12.21 14.00
CA GLU A 494 -9.31 -12.61 14.36
C GLU A 494 -8.77 -11.72 15.48
N SER A 495 -8.40 -12.35 16.60
CA SER A 495 -8.11 -11.69 17.89
C SER A 495 -6.95 -10.68 17.80
N THR A 496 -5.89 -11.01 17.05
CA THR A 496 -4.73 -10.13 16.90
C THR A 496 -5.10 -8.86 16.14
N THR A 497 -5.85 -8.98 15.04
CA THR A 497 -6.37 -7.84 14.28
C THR A 497 -7.28 -6.95 15.11
N LEU A 498 -8.23 -7.54 15.87
CA LEU A 498 -9.12 -6.77 16.72
C LEU A 498 -8.35 -6.02 17.81
N LYS A 499 -7.34 -6.66 18.40
CA LYS A 499 -6.47 -6.04 19.40
C LYS A 499 -5.74 -4.82 18.82
N GLU A 500 -5.07 -4.98 17.70
CA GLU A 500 -4.29 -3.91 17.07
C GLU A 500 -5.17 -2.74 16.63
N ILE A 501 -6.37 -3.01 16.11
CA ILE A 501 -7.34 -1.95 15.74
C ILE A 501 -7.81 -1.21 16.98
N SER A 502 -8.24 -1.90 18.05
CA SER A 502 -8.69 -1.27 19.28
C SER A 502 -7.60 -0.38 19.91
N GLU A 503 -6.35 -0.87 19.95
CA GLU A 503 -5.21 -0.12 20.47
C GLU A 503 -4.89 1.13 19.63
N THR A 504 -4.97 1.04 18.30
CA THR A 504 -4.70 2.17 17.39
C THR A 504 -5.82 3.21 17.36
N LEU A 505 -7.06 2.82 17.64
CA LEU A 505 -8.17 3.76 17.82
C LEU A 505 -7.97 4.64 19.06
N GLY A 506 -7.30 4.14 20.09
CA GLY A 506 -6.97 4.86 21.30
C GLY A 506 -8.11 4.91 22.30
N LYS A 507 -7.93 5.76 23.33
CA LYS A 507 -8.90 5.91 24.44
C LYS A 507 -9.51 7.29 24.45
N GLU A 508 -10.78 7.35 24.85
CA GLU A 508 -11.50 8.57 25.23
C GLU A 508 -11.63 8.67 26.75
N THR A 509 -11.77 9.87 27.25
CA THR A 509 -12.05 10.12 28.68
C THR A 509 -13.54 10.12 28.88
N ILE A 510 -14.04 9.22 29.73
CA ILE A 510 -15.45 9.17 30.12
C ILE A 510 -15.63 9.52 31.59
N ASP A 511 -16.80 10.07 31.93
CA ASP A 511 -17.21 10.39 33.27
C ASP A 511 -17.98 9.21 33.86
N LEU A 512 -17.54 8.71 35.03
CA LEU A 512 -18.21 7.66 35.79
C LEU A 512 -18.81 8.24 37.04
N TYR A 513 -20.07 7.93 37.27
CA TYR A 513 -20.79 8.25 38.52
C TYR A 513 -20.97 6.98 39.31
N ASN A 514 -20.27 6.89 40.46
CA ASN A 514 -20.50 5.82 41.43
C ASN A 514 -21.41 6.33 42.51
N THR A 515 -22.56 5.69 42.68
CA THR A 515 -23.46 5.94 43.82
C THR A 515 -23.10 5.02 44.97
N SER A 516 -22.76 5.57 46.11
CA SER A 516 -22.56 4.83 47.35
C SER A 516 -23.82 4.98 48.23
N ASP A 517 -24.53 3.88 48.43
CA ASP A 517 -25.67 3.82 49.36
C ASP A 517 -25.22 3.07 50.64
N THR A 518 -24.97 3.81 51.69
CA THR A 518 -24.60 3.22 52.99
C THR A 518 -25.88 2.99 53.82
N ARG A 519 -26.24 1.73 53.96
CA ARG A 519 -27.40 1.30 54.79
C ARG A 519 -26.98 1.16 56.26
N GLY A 520 -26.98 2.25 57.01
CA GLY A 520 -26.74 2.32 58.44
C GLY A 520 -27.88 3.12 59.15
N GLN A 521 -27.78 3.35 60.48
CA GLN A 521 -28.75 4.15 61.20
C GLN A 521 -28.94 5.59 60.70
N SER A 522 -27.96 6.10 59.88
CA SER A 522 -28.10 7.31 59.06
C SER A 522 -27.83 6.94 57.64
N ARG A 523 -28.82 7.02 56.73
CA ARG A 523 -28.67 6.83 55.31
C ARG A 523 -27.86 7.98 54.73
N SER A 524 -26.72 7.66 54.09
CA SER A 524 -25.90 8.64 53.38
C SER A 524 -25.80 8.24 51.91
N TYR A 525 -26.19 9.15 51.01
CA TYR A 525 -26.00 9.02 49.59
C TYR A 525 -24.78 9.83 49.18
N GLY A 526 -23.70 9.15 48.73
CA GLY A 526 -22.51 9.79 48.15
C GLY A 526 -22.51 9.63 46.65
N LEU A 527 -22.39 10.73 45.90
CA LEU A 527 -22.06 10.74 44.48
C LEU A 527 -20.55 10.91 44.35
N ASN A 528 -19.87 9.88 43.90
CA ASN A 528 -18.46 9.98 43.62
C ASN A 528 -18.28 10.11 42.10
N TYR A 529 -17.72 11.25 41.66
CA TYR A 529 -17.41 11.55 40.29
C TYR A 529 -15.97 11.12 40.00
N GLN A 530 -15.80 10.18 39.07
CA GLN A 530 -14.50 9.69 38.67
C GLN A 530 -14.40 9.72 37.15
N LYS A 531 -13.25 10.14 36.64
CA LYS A 531 -12.92 10.03 35.21
C LYS A 531 -12.10 8.77 34.99
N THR A 532 -12.36 8.10 33.85
CA THR A 532 -11.59 6.93 33.42
C THR A 532 -11.40 6.95 31.92
N GLY A 533 -10.39 6.18 31.43
CA GLY A 533 -10.18 5.99 30.01
C GLY A 533 -10.95 4.77 29.49
N LYS A 534 -11.85 4.97 28.53
CA LYS A 534 -12.51 3.91 27.78
C LYS A 534 -11.87 3.83 26.39
N GLU A 535 -11.65 2.62 25.88
CA GLU A 535 -11.28 2.42 24.48
C GLU A 535 -12.38 2.99 23.58
N LEU A 536 -12.01 3.72 22.49
CA LEU A 536 -12.99 4.33 21.58
C LEU A 536 -13.92 3.27 20.98
N MET A 537 -13.38 2.06 20.75
CA MET A 537 -14.11 0.84 20.43
C MET A 537 -13.32 -0.35 20.97
N SER A 538 -13.91 -1.14 21.83
CA SER A 538 -13.27 -2.30 22.45
C SER A 538 -13.25 -3.49 21.50
N ARG A 539 -12.47 -4.54 21.81
CA ARG A 539 -12.35 -5.75 20.96
C ARG A 539 -13.67 -6.48 20.78
N ASP A 540 -14.46 -6.55 21.84
CA ASP A 540 -15.78 -7.16 21.83
C ASP A 540 -16.77 -6.36 20.99
N GLU A 541 -16.75 -5.02 21.07
CA GLU A 541 -17.55 -4.13 20.22
C GLU A 541 -17.14 -4.28 18.73
N LEU A 542 -15.83 -4.39 18.44
CA LEU A 542 -15.31 -4.64 17.09
C LEU A 542 -15.76 -6.00 16.53
N ALA A 543 -15.80 -7.04 17.38
CA ALA A 543 -16.19 -8.39 16.98
C ALA A 543 -17.67 -8.53 16.59
N VAL A 544 -18.52 -7.65 17.12
CA VAL A 544 -19.98 -7.59 16.84
C VAL A 544 -20.38 -6.40 15.98
N MET A 545 -19.40 -5.74 15.34
CA MET A 545 -19.65 -4.59 14.48
C MET A 545 -20.65 -4.93 13.37
N ASP A 546 -21.60 -4.04 13.10
CA ASP A 546 -22.60 -4.20 12.05
C ASP A 546 -21.93 -4.48 10.69
N GLY A 547 -22.47 -5.46 9.97
CA GLY A 547 -21.95 -5.90 8.68
C GLY A 547 -21.90 -4.83 7.58
N ASN A 548 -22.67 -3.75 7.70
CA ASN A 548 -22.66 -2.62 6.78
C ASN A 548 -21.70 -1.50 7.20
N LYS A 549 -21.11 -1.59 8.39
CA LYS A 549 -20.16 -0.62 8.93
C LYS A 549 -18.71 -1.00 8.67
N CYS A 550 -17.85 0.00 8.66
CA CYS A 550 -16.41 -0.15 8.53
C CYS A 550 -15.69 0.91 9.38
N ILE A 551 -14.42 0.65 9.66
CA ILE A 551 -13.55 1.59 10.35
C ILE A 551 -12.45 2.01 9.38
N LEU A 552 -12.32 3.32 9.22
CA LEU A 552 -11.27 3.93 8.40
C LEU A 552 -10.27 4.66 9.31
N GLN A 553 -9.01 4.34 9.13
CA GLN A 553 -7.89 5.08 9.72
C GLN A 553 -7.06 5.69 8.61
N LEU A 554 -6.79 6.99 8.69
CA LEU A 554 -5.93 7.73 7.78
C LEU A 554 -4.85 8.44 8.59
N ARG A 555 -3.60 8.30 8.20
CA ARG A 555 -2.46 8.89 8.91
C ARG A 555 -2.66 10.39 9.16
N GLY A 556 -2.60 10.79 10.44
CA GLY A 556 -2.74 12.19 10.88
C GLY A 556 -4.17 12.74 10.79
N VAL A 557 -5.17 11.88 10.73
CA VAL A 557 -6.60 12.21 10.78
C VAL A 557 -7.26 11.35 11.86
N ARG A 558 -8.35 11.83 12.46
CA ARG A 558 -9.15 11.04 13.40
C ARG A 558 -9.78 9.84 12.69
N PRO A 559 -9.91 8.67 13.35
CA PRO A 559 -10.54 7.50 12.75
C PRO A 559 -12.03 7.76 12.47
N PHE A 560 -12.57 7.05 11.45
CA PHE A 560 -13.98 7.16 11.08
C PHE A 560 -14.67 5.82 11.28
N TYR A 561 -15.89 5.87 11.79
CA TYR A 561 -16.84 4.76 11.86
C TYR A 561 -17.98 5.06 10.90
N SER A 562 -17.94 4.46 9.72
CA SER A 562 -18.76 4.85 8.56
C SER A 562 -19.43 3.65 7.92
N ASP A 563 -20.39 3.92 7.03
CA ASP A 563 -20.98 2.88 6.21
C ASP A 563 -20.01 2.43 5.11
N LYS A 564 -20.00 1.13 4.79
CA LYS A 564 -19.29 0.59 3.63
C LYS A 564 -19.83 1.22 2.35
N PHE A 565 -18.98 1.35 1.34
CA PHE A 565 -19.40 1.96 0.08
C PHE A 565 -20.43 1.10 -0.64
N ASP A 566 -21.63 1.61 -0.84
CA ASP A 566 -22.67 0.94 -1.61
C ASP A 566 -22.45 1.13 -3.11
N ILE A 567 -22.06 0.05 -3.80
CA ILE A 567 -21.77 0.08 -5.24
C ILE A 567 -22.97 0.51 -6.08
N THR A 568 -24.20 0.26 -5.62
CA THR A 568 -25.42 0.61 -6.37
C THR A 568 -25.60 2.11 -6.53
N LYS A 569 -24.99 2.90 -5.63
CA LYS A 569 -25.01 4.37 -5.69
C LYS A 569 -23.99 4.96 -6.67
N HIS A 570 -23.09 4.12 -7.20
CA HIS A 570 -22.10 4.60 -8.16
C HIS A 570 -22.73 4.71 -9.56
N LYS A 571 -22.46 5.80 -10.28
CA LYS A 571 -23.05 6.08 -11.61
C LYS A 571 -22.79 4.99 -12.67
N ARG A 572 -21.68 4.24 -12.52
CA ARG A 572 -21.29 3.15 -13.44
C ARG A 572 -21.79 1.77 -13.00
N TYR A 573 -22.57 1.67 -11.93
CA TYR A 573 -23.13 0.38 -11.48
C TYR A 573 -23.89 -0.34 -12.58
N LYS A 574 -24.64 0.41 -13.39
CA LYS A 574 -25.40 -0.12 -14.54
C LYS A 574 -24.52 -0.75 -15.64
N GLN A 575 -23.19 -0.57 -15.58
CA GLN A 575 -22.24 -1.13 -16.55
C GLN A 575 -21.60 -2.44 -16.07
N LEU A 576 -21.87 -2.86 -14.83
CA LEU A 576 -21.40 -4.11 -14.26
C LEU A 576 -22.35 -5.27 -14.58
N SER A 577 -21.84 -6.50 -14.59
CA SER A 577 -22.67 -7.69 -14.70
C SER A 577 -23.54 -7.94 -13.48
N ASP A 578 -23.17 -7.39 -12.31
CA ASP A 578 -24.03 -7.33 -11.11
C ASP A 578 -25.39 -6.67 -11.37
N TYR A 579 -25.45 -5.73 -12.32
CA TYR A 579 -26.69 -5.07 -12.71
C TYR A 579 -27.42 -5.82 -13.84
N ASP A 580 -26.69 -6.22 -14.88
CA ASP A 580 -27.23 -6.94 -16.05
C ASP A 580 -26.16 -7.90 -16.59
N LYS A 581 -26.49 -9.20 -16.68
CA LYS A 581 -25.61 -10.25 -17.22
C LYS A 581 -25.08 -9.97 -18.62
N LYS A 582 -25.80 -9.17 -19.42
CA LYS A 582 -25.29 -8.70 -20.72
C LYS A 582 -24.00 -7.90 -20.64
N ASN A 583 -23.62 -7.44 -19.45
CA ASN A 583 -22.36 -6.75 -19.20
C ASN A 583 -21.21 -7.70 -18.79
N GLU A 584 -21.42 -9.00 -18.80
CA GLU A 584 -20.36 -9.98 -18.59
C GLU A 584 -19.27 -9.82 -19.66
N PHE A 585 -18.02 -9.98 -19.22
CA PHE A 585 -16.84 -9.92 -20.07
C PHE A 585 -16.39 -11.34 -20.41
N HIS A 586 -16.32 -11.64 -21.70
CA HIS A 586 -15.88 -12.94 -22.21
C HIS A 586 -14.40 -12.83 -22.64
N VAL A 587 -13.52 -13.36 -21.80
CA VAL A 587 -12.05 -13.25 -22.00
C VAL A 587 -11.63 -13.91 -23.32
N GLU A 588 -12.14 -15.11 -23.62
CA GLU A 588 -11.80 -15.86 -24.82
C GLU A 588 -12.17 -15.11 -26.11
N GLU A 589 -13.37 -14.51 -26.15
CA GLU A 589 -13.82 -13.70 -27.29
C GLU A 589 -12.93 -12.45 -27.46
N TYR A 590 -12.57 -11.81 -26.34
CA TYR A 590 -11.71 -10.65 -26.37
C TYR A 590 -10.32 -11.00 -26.89
N MET A 591 -9.73 -12.11 -26.46
CA MET A 591 -8.41 -12.57 -26.91
C MET A 591 -8.42 -12.92 -28.40
N LYS A 592 -9.41 -13.67 -28.87
CA LYS A 592 -9.58 -13.99 -30.29
C LYS A 592 -9.65 -12.72 -31.14
N HIS A 593 -10.47 -11.76 -30.76
CA HIS A 593 -10.58 -10.49 -31.48
C HIS A 593 -9.28 -9.69 -31.50
N GLN A 594 -8.46 -9.76 -30.44
CA GLN A 594 -7.14 -9.12 -30.40
C GLN A 594 -6.16 -9.80 -31.38
N MET A 595 -6.21 -11.12 -31.52
CA MET A 595 -5.41 -11.86 -32.51
C MET A 595 -5.82 -11.52 -33.95
N GLU A 596 -7.12 -11.52 -34.24
CA GLU A 596 -7.66 -11.16 -35.57
C GLU A 596 -7.24 -9.75 -36.01
N VAL A 597 -7.16 -8.79 -35.08
CA VAL A 597 -6.74 -7.41 -35.37
C VAL A 597 -5.22 -7.30 -35.60
N ARG A 598 -4.42 -8.26 -35.09
CA ARG A 598 -2.96 -8.27 -35.26
C ARG A 598 -2.48 -8.91 -36.57
N LEU A 599 -3.28 -9.84 -37.13
CA LEU A 599 -2.94 -10.47 -38.39
C LEU A 599 -3.22 -9.50 -39.54
N ASP A 600 -2.24 -9.30 -40.41
CA ASP A 600 -2.44 -8.56 -41.65
C ASP A 600 -3.46 -9.35 -42.52
N PRO A 601 -4.44 -8.68 -43.16
CA PRO A 601 -5.37 -9.36 -44.06
C PRO A 601 -4.68 -10.19 -45.16
N GLU A 602 -3.48 -9.80 -45.61
CA GLU A 602 -2.69 -10.55 -46.58
C GLU A 602 -2.09 -11.84 -45.96
N GLU A 603 -1.59 -11.78 -44.72
CA GLU A 603 -1.09 -12.95 -43.98
C GLU A 603 -2.20 -13.95 -43.65
N GLN A 604 -3.41 -13.48 -43.29
CA GLN A 604 -4.56 -14.35 -43.09
C GLN A 604 -4.94 -15.09 -44.36
N PHE A 605 -4.85 -14.42 -45.51
CA PHE A 605 -5.19 -15.03 -46.79
C PHE A 605 -4.17 -16.12 -47.16
N ASP A 606 -2.88 -15.91 -46.95
CA ASP A 606 -1.82 -16.88 -47.19
C ASP A 606 -1.95 -18.13 -46.30
N LEU A 607 -2.32 -17.99 -45.04
CA LEU A 607 -2.56 -19.11 -44.11
C LEU A 607 -3.72 -20.00 -44.60
N TYR A 608 -4.84 -19.42 -44.99
CA TYR A 608 -5.97 -20.15 -45.52
C TYR A 608 -5.65 -20.86 -46.84
N MET A 609 -4.85 -20.24 -47.73
CA MET A 609 -4.41 -20.83 -48.98
C MET A 609 -3.46 -22.01 -48.74
N TYR A 610 -2.58 -21.93 -47.74
CA TYR A 610 -1.62 -22.99 -47.40
C TYR A 610 -2.33 -24.23 -46.83
N GLU A 611 -3.23 -24.07 -45.91
CA GLU A 611 -4.02 -25.19 -45.35
C GLU A 611 -4.95 -25.83 -46.39
N GLY A 612 -5.59 -25.05 -47.28
CA GLY A 612 -6.38 -25.55 -48.35
C GLY A 612 -5.60 -26.37 -49.36
N SER A 613 -4.36 -25.96 -49.69
CA SER A 613 -3.49 -26.66 -50.62
C SER A 613 -2.93 -27.98 -50.08
N GLU A 614 -2.74 -28.13 -48.79
CA GLU A 614 -2.32 -29.39 -48.17
C GLU A 614 -3.46 -30.41 -48.03
N LEU A 615 -4.65 -29.95 -47.71
CA LEU A 615 -5.84 -30.79 -47.66
C LEU A 615 -6.23 -31.33 -49.05
N GLU A 616 -6.10 -30.52 -50.11
CA GLU A 616 -6.31 -30.99 -51.48
C GLU A 616 -5.25 -31.99 -51.92
N LYS A 617 -4.00 -31.84 -51.52
CA LYS A 617 -2.94 -32.84 -51.80
C LYS A 617 -3.13 -34.15 -51.04
N GLN A 618 -3.60 -34.13 -49.81
CA GLN A 618 -3.93 -35.34 -49.07
C GLN A 618 -5.16 -36.05 -49.64
N SER A 619 -6.20 -35.31 -50.02
CA SER A 619 -7.41 -35.91 -50.64
C SER A 619 -7.11 -36.50 -52.03
N ASN A 620 -6.21 -35.91 -52.81
CA ASN A 620 -5.80 -36.46 -54.10
C ASN A 620 -4.84 -37.66 -53.96
N SER A 621 -4.00 -37.73 -52.92
CA SER A 621 -3.17 -38.90 -52.63
C SER A 621 -3.95 -40.12 -52.15
N GLU A 622 -5.07 -39.93 -51.46
CA GLU A 622 -5.97 -41.02 -51.05
C GLU A 622 -6.83 -41.53 -52.19
N ASN A 623 -7.18 -40.70 -53.15
CA ASN A 623 -7.94 -41.13 -54.36
C ASN A 623 -7.07 -41.88 -55.40
N GLU A 624 -5.77 -41.60 -55.50
CA GLU A 624 -4.88 -42.37 -56.37
C GLU A 624 -4.48 -43.74 -55.79
N GLY A 625 -4.61 -43.95 -54.46
CA GLY A 625 -4.34 -45.23 -53.82
C GLY A 625 -5.44 -46.31 -53.94
N THR A 626 -6.63 -45.96 -54.43
CA THR A 626 -7.78 -46.88 -54.53
C THR A 626 -8.09 -47.42 -55.94
N GLU A 627 -7.36 -47.02 -56.97
CA GLU A 627 -7.56 -47.49 -58.35
C GLU A 627 -6.65 -48.67 -58.79
N HIS A 628 -5.80 -49.24 -57.95
CA HIS A 628 -4.89 -50.34 -58.31
C HIS A 628 -5.07 -51.62 -57.48
N VAL A 629 -6.28 -51.99 -57.07
CA VAL A 629 -6.58 -53.36 -56.63
C VAL A 629 -7.98 -53.79 -57.12
N THR A 630 -8.08 -54.22 -58.38
CA THR A 630 -8.97 -55.28 -58.89
C THR A 630 -8.31 -55.98 -60.05
#